data_26f44f7cbf370ed269b6b8609e5a7eaf
#
_entry.id   26f44f7cbf370ed269b6b8609e5a7eaf
#
_cell.length_a   1.000
_cell.length_b   1.000
_cell.length_c   1.000
_cell.angle_alpha   90.00
_cell.angle_beta   90.00
_cell.angle_gamma   90.00
#
_symmetry.space_group_name_H-M   'P 1'
#
loop_
_entity.id
_entity.type
_entity.pdbx_description
1 polymer ?
#
loop_
_entity_poly.entity_id
_entity_poly.type
_entity_poly.pdbx_seq_one_letter_code
_entity_poly.pdbx_strand_id
1 'polypeptide(L)'
;MKRRAHSLFRGISRTSRNIIKLCFLCVFSLSSLMIQAQDNQRISVDLREETLESVLWYLQNRTKFIFMYATEDIANITDISVRAKDKTITEILDECLEGTNLTYEISGSAIVIKKRKTDKITISGWIRDTSGEALPGATVSVRGSKQGAIAGLDGHYTFSIPAQEGLILTYSFIGMEKKTVKYTGKRTINVTLNNSSNTEIDEVVVTGYQNIQRRDLVGSITTVKAKDIIMPSYTTIDQMLQGRVAGMVVTNTSSRVGTAPKIQIRGTSTLLGNQDPLWVVDGIIQEDPLELDATSLMTNDLKNIIGNQISWLNPADIESISILKDASATAIYGSKASNGVIEITTKKNTTDRLSVNYTSNFIIGTRPNYDQFNYMNSKERVLFSQEAFNWGTPYSAEPIKQMYTYEGLLNMYLSHDISSEEFLAQRNVLETQNTDWFKLLTRRAFSHNHNLSVSGGTNKYSYSASMGYSKSEGQEIGNDSERMTGRLAITIRPVQKLTINAAINGSVNTNKGFAGGVNPLGYATTTNRSIDPDVYYQMKASYPYNEGVRSLSYNFINERENSGSKSASSYLSASLDLKWNILDWLTYQFTGGYSDNNSTNEAWESERTFYIAENYRGYDFNSVSPASKEFKAALLPFGGELFTNNTHQYSYNIQNKLQFSKAFNDENRLNALIGMELRSTTNKGINNTVWGYVPDRGEVITSPTTLQAFEPITGSQNSGWGILQRIYDGGWRKVNTTDNFFSVFATLAYSFKNRYVINANVRNDASNRFGQDTNHRIDPTYSFGFSWRASEERFMRKYVGWITNLNFRGTYGIQGNALTRLSPDLILNQGTVADLYNRYQSTISQIPNPTLSWERTKSWNFGIDLELFNLFNMNLEYYTRRSNAIVELDLPYEYGISSMKRNGGIIHNRGIEYTLTFTPIQKRDYALSVSLNASKNWNEGGHTDIEVKASDFLNGRSDIILKQGYPLSSFWSSSFAGLNGQT
;
A
#
# COMPACT_ATOMS: atom_id res chain seq x y z
N MET A 1 -30.86 14.62 6.26
CA MET A 1 -29.95 13.51 6.58
C MET A 1 -30.43 12.13 6.13
N LYS A 2 -31.72 11.75 6.18
CA LYS A 2 -32.20 10.42 5.75
C LYS A 2 -32.13 10.14 4.21
N ARG A 3 -32.16 11.15 3.37
CA ARG A 3 -32.10 10.98 1.88
C ARG A 3 -30.67 10.84 1.30
N ARG A 4 -29.62 11.26 1.99
CA ARG A 4 -28.22 11.09 1.53
C ARG A 4 -27.61 9.72 1.86
N ALA A 5 -28.11 9.02 2.88
CA ALA A 5 -27.65 7.68 3.23
C ALA A 5 -28.07 6.60 2.21
N HIS A 6 -29.12 6.86 1.41
CA HIS A 6 -29.61 5.88 0.42
C HIS A 6 -28.84 5.86 -0.91
N SER A 7 -28.13 6.94 -1.26
CA SER A 7 -27.36 6.99 -2.50
C SER A 7 -25.99 6.34 -2.40
N LEU A 8 -25.42 6.24 -1.19
CA LEU A 8 -24.09 5.65 -0.94
C LEU A 8 -24.03 4.11 -1.11
N PHE A 9 -25.19 3.43 -1.15
CA PHE A 9 -25.24 1.96 -1.18
C PHE A 9 -25.63 1.36 -2.55
N ARG A 10 -25.80 2.15 -3.59
CA ARG A 10 -26.25 1.62 -4.90
C ARG A 10 -25.18 0.88 -5.70
N GLY A 11 -23.89 1.01 -5.37
CA GLY A 11 -22.77 0.38 -6.09
C GLY A 11 -22.27 -0.95 -5.54
N ILE A 12 -22.79 -1.44 -4.42
CA ILE A 12 -22.27 -2.66 -3.76
C ILE A 12 -23.10 -3.87 -4.20
N SER A 13 -22.44 -4.96 -4.62
CA SER A 13 -23.12 -6.20 -5.00
C SER A 13 -24.01 -6.73 -3.87
N ARG A 14 -25.05 -7.48 -4.21
CA ARG A 14 -26.02 -8.04 -3.23
C ARG A 14 -25.32 -8.90 -2.17
N THR A 15 -24.26 -9.58 -2.52
CA THR A 15 -23.46 -10.45 -1.64
C THR A 15 -22.67 -9.65 -0.60
N SER A 16 -22.02 -8.58 -1.01
CA SER A 16 -21.25 -7.69 -0.10
C SER A 16 -22.15 -6.93 0.89
N ARG A 17 -23.37 -6.57 0.49
CA ARG A 17 -24.37 -5.95 1.39
C ARG A 17 -24.83 -6.88 2.50
N ASN A 18 -24.94 -8.16 2.22
CA ASN A 18 -25.40 -9.13 3.22
C ASN A 18 -24.33 -9.45 4.25
N ILE A 19 -23.06 -9.45 3.84
CA ILE A 19 -21.90 -9.67 4.76
C ILE A 19 -21.73 -8.47 5.71
N ILE A 20 -21.86 -7.24 5.19
CA ILE A 20 -21.78 -6.03 6.03
C ILE A 20 -22.94 -5.96 7.03
N LYS A 21 -24.15 -6.39 6.64
CA LYS A 21 -25.29 -6.49 7.57
C LYS A 21 -25.09 -7.57 8.64
N LEU A 22 -24.46 -8.69 8.28
CA LEU A 22 -24.16 -9.77 9.22
C LEU A 22 -23.12 -9.33 10.26
N CYS A 23 -22.08 -8.61 9.85
CA CYS A 23 -21.08 -8.04 10.76
C CYS A 23 -21.67 -7.02 11.73
N PHE A 24 -22.63 -6.20 11.30
CA PHE A 24 -23.32 -5.25 12.17
C PHE A 24 -24.27 -5.93 13.18
N LEU A 25 -24.90 -7.05 12.82
CA LEU A 25 -25.78 -7.77 13.73
C LEU A 25 -25.01 -8.53 14.83
N CYS A 26 -23.82 -9.03 14.51
CA CYS A 26 -23.00 -9.76 15.51
C CYS A 26 -22.43 -8.85 16.61
N VAL A 27 -22.26 -7.56 16.36
CA VAL A 27 -21.74 -6.62 17.37
C VAL A 27 -22.84 -6.18 18.37
N PHE A 28 -24.11 -6.24 17.99
CA PHE A 28 -25.21 -5.77 18.86
C PHE A 28 -25.86 -6.85 19.76
N SER A 29 -25.58 -8.15 19.53
CA SER A 29 -26.22 -9.26 20.26
C SER A 29 -25.46 -9.74 21.51
N LEU A 30 -24.35 -9.10 21.87
CA LEU A 30 -23.50 -9.56 23.02
C LEU A 30 -23.66 -8.75 24.31
N SER A 31 -24.62 -7.84 24.42
CA SER A 31 -24.71 -6.91 25.57
C SER A 31 -25.93 -7.06 26.46
N SER A 32 -26.57 -8.22 26.53
CA SER A 32 -27.65 -8.38 27.52
C SER A 32 -27.70 -9.82 28.02
N LEU A 33 -27.23 -10.01 29.24
CA LEU A 33 -27.75 -10.98 30.25
C LEU A 33 -26.88 -10.99 31.51
N MET A 34 -27.24 -10.18 32.49
CA MET A 34 -26.90 -10.36 33.88
C MET A 34 -28.20 -10.25 34.66
N ILE A 35 -28.72 -11.35 35.19
CA ILE A 35 -29.75 -11.37 36.25
C ILE A 35 -29.29 -12.37 37.32
N GLN A 36 -29.18 -11.85 38.54
CA GLN A 36 -28.91 -12.63 39.76
C GLN A 36 -30.15 -13.42 40.16
N ALA A 37 -29.94 -14.66 40.66
CA ALA A 37 -30.89 -15.38 41.50
C ALA A 37 -30.12 -16.18 42.57
N GLN A 38 -30.30 -15.81 43.82
CA GLN A 38 -29.93 -16.65 44.95
C GLN A 38 -31.03 -17.72 45.14
N ASP A 39 -30.64 -18.99 45.15
CA ASP A 39 -31.59 -20.10 45.40
C ASP A 39 -31.10 -20.91 46.60
N ASN A 40 -31.89 -20.98 47.66
CA ASN A 40 -31.65 -21.73 48.90
C ASN A 40 -32.11 -23.20 48.71
N GLN A 41 -31.51 -23.91 47.76
CA GLN A 41 -31.83 -25.35 47.60
C GLN A 41 -31.18 -26.18 48.71
N ARG A 42 -32.02 -26.94 49.47
CA ARG A 42 -31.56 -27.90 50.52
C ARG A 42 -31.54 -29.31 49.96
N ILE A 43 -30.49 -30.05 50.23
CA ILE A 43 -30.30 -31.43 49.77
C ILE A 43 -29.87 -32.36 50.93
N SER A 44 -30.16 -33.66 50.76
CA SER A 44 -29.66 -34.69 51.66
C SER A 44 -28.69 -35.60 50.91
N VAL A 45 -27.51 -35.85 51.53
CA VAL A 45 -26.39 -36.58 50.95
C VAL A 45 -25.85 -37.55 52.01
N ASP A 46 -25.61 -38.80 51.63
CA ASP A 46 -24.90 -39.81 52.44
C ASP A 46 -23.83 -40.45 51.48
N LEU A 47 -22.60 -39.98 51.48
CA LEU A 47 -21.47 -40.50 50.72
C LEU A 47 -20.36 -40.87 51.67
N ARG A 48 -19.69 -41.99 51.44
CA ARG A 48 -18.59 -42.51 52.32
C ARG A 48 -17.40 -42.92 51.48
N GLU A 49 -16.22 -42.49 51.88
CA GLU A 49 -14.94 -42.85 51.26
C GLU A 49 -14.89 -42.56 49.72
N GLU A 50 -15.51 -41.46 49.30
CA GLU A 50 -15.54 -41.04 47.89
C GLU A 50 -14.39 -40.04 47.56
N THR A 51 -14.07 -39.90 46.28
CA THR A 51 -13.18 -38.85 45.81
C THR A 51 -13.90 -37.50 45.76
N LEU A 52 -13.20 -36.40 45.96
CA LEU A 52 -13.81 -35.06 45.87
C LEU A 52 -14.49 -34.85 44.50
N GLU A 53 -13.93 -35.38 43.43
CA GLU A 53 -14.52 -35.35 42.10
C GLU A 53 -15.88 -36.04 42.02
N SER A 54 -15.99 -37.23 42.61
CA SER A 54 -17.25 -38.00 42.70
C SER A 54 -18.29 -37.23 43.47
N VAL A 55 -17.92 -36.63 44.61
CA VAL A 55 -18.81 -35.81 45.46
C VAL A 55 -19.31 -34.58 44.69
N LEU A 56 -18.44 -33.84 44.02
CA LEU A 56 -18.81 -32.67 43.24
C LEU A 56 -19.71 -33.05 42.04
N TRP A 57 -19.42 -34.17 41.36
CA TRP A 57 -20.26 -34.69 40.29
C TRP A 57 -21.66 -35.06 40.78
N TYR A 58 -21.74 -35.71 41.95
CA TYR A 58 -23.00 -36.08 42.59
C TYR A 58 -23.83 -34.83 42.94
N LEU A 59 -23.21 -33.81 43.53
CA LEU A 59 -23.85 -32.52 43.86
C LEU A 59 -24.31 -31.77 42.58
N GLN A 60 -23.54 -31.79 41.54
CA GLN A 60 -23.88 -31.14 40.25
C GLN A 60 -25.14 -31.78 39.64
N ASN A 61 -25.29 -33.10 39.70
CA ASN A 61 -26.46 -33.78 39.14
C ASN A 61 -27.75 -33.63 39.95
N ARG A 62 -27.65 -33.10 41.17
CA ARG A 62 -28.82 -32.95 42.09
C ARG A 62 -29.14 -31.48 42.41
N THR A 63 -28.32 -30.56 41.92
CA THR A 63 -28.52 -29.14 42.13
C THR A 63 -28.49 -28.40 40.79
N LYS A 64 -28.82 -27.12 40.78
CA LYS A 64 -28.71 -26.24 39.62
C LYS A 64 -27.31 -25.61 39.48
N PHE A 65 -26.36 -25.98 40.34
CA PHE A 65 -25.02 -25.44 40.35
C PHE A 65 -24.11 -26.22 39.45
N ILE A 66 -23.23 -25.49 38.76
CA ILE A 66 -22.14 -26.04 37.92
C ILE A 66 -20.86 -25.87 38.71
N PHE A 67 -20.15 -26.96 38.98
CA PHE A 67 -18.86 -26.90 39.67
C PHE A 67 -17.71 -26.73 38.68
N MET A 68 -16.88 -25.71 38.90
CA MET A 68 -15.68 -25.42 38.15
C MET A 68 -14.45 -25.62 39.01
N TYR A 69 -13.58 -26.51 38.63
CA TYR A 69 -12.33 -26.82 39.32
C TYR A 69 -11.22 -27.19 38.34
N ALA A 70 -9.97 -27.01 38.73
CA ALA A 70 -8.84 -27.57 38.02
C ALA A 70 -8.68 -29.04 38.47
N THR A 71 -8.72 -29.98 37.52
CA THR A 71 -8.61 -31.42 37.79
C THR A 71 -7.35 -31.76 38.60
N GLU A 72 -6.25 -31.03 38.37
CA GLU A 72 -4.98 -31.19 39.08
C GLU A 72 -5.07 -30.80 40.57
N ASP A 73 -6.04 -29.95 40.96
CA ASP A 73 -6.19 -29.46 42.32
C ASP A 73 -6.98 -30.40 43.19
N ILE A 74 -7.86 -31.24 42.62
CA ILE A 74 -8.77 -32.15 43.32
C ILE A 74 -8.38 -33.62 43.18
N ALA A 75 -7.51 -33.96 42.17
CA ALA A 75 -7.16 -35.34 41.82
C ALA A 75 -6.60 -36.22 42.98
N ASN A 76 -5.97 -35.59 43.98
CA ASN A 76 -5.33 -36.29 45.10
C ASN A 76 -6.17 -36.25 46.39
N ILE A 77 -7.43 -35.80 46.32
CA ILE A 77 -8.30 -35.73 47.47
C ILE A 77 -9.27 -36.90 47.40
N THR A 78 -8.93 -37.97 48.11
CA THR A 78 -9.68 -39.21 48.26
C THR A 78 -10.15 -39.29 49.71
N ASP A 79 -11.12 -40.13 50.05
CA ASP A 79 -11.62 -40.33 51.42
C ASP A 79 -12.55 -39.22 51.95
N ILE A 80 -13.36 -38.65 51.13
CA ILE A 80 -14.38 -37.72 51.61
C ILE A 80 -15.63 -38.49 52.02
N SER A 81 -16.04 -38.28 53.29
CA SER A 81 -17.25 -38.84 53.83
C SER A 81 -18.16 -37.70 54.29
N VAL A 82 -19.31 -37.53 53.65
CA VAL A 82 -20.28 -36.50 54.00
C VAL A 82 -21.65 -37.08 54.25
N ARG A 83 -22.20 -36.76 55.43
CA ARG A 83 -23.53 -37.15 55.82
C ARG A 83 -24.39 -35.93 56.18
N ALA A 84 -25.12 -35.41 55.22
CA ALA A 84 -25.93 -34.24 55.35
C ALA A 84 -27.40 -34.57 55.19
N LYS A 85 -28.25 -34.12 56.11
CA LYS A 85 -29.72 -34.23 56.01
C LYS A 85 -30.29 -32.82 56.01
N ASP A 86 -30.94 -32.43 54.87
CA ASP A 86 -31.61 -31.15 54.71
C ASP A 86 -30.65 -29.93 54.86
N LYS A 87 -29.42 -30.01 54.32
CA LYS A 87 -28.42 -28.95 54.36
C LYS A 87 -28.35 -28.17 53.05
N THR A 88 -27.89 -26.94 53.12
CA THR A 88 -27.59 -26.12 51.93
C THR A 88 -26.30 -26.58 51.21
N ILE A 89 -26.16 -26.23 49.94
CA ILE A 89 -24.93 -26.60 49.17
C ILE A 89 -23.67 -26.05 49.79
N THR A 90 -23.74 -24.85 50.40
CA THR A 90 -22.61 -24.23 51.09
C THR A 90 -22.19 -25.02 52.34
N GLU A 91 -23.15 -25.41 53.17
CA GLU A 91 -22.87 -26.26 54.36
C GLU A 91 -22.25 -27.62 54.00
N ILE A 92 -22.66 -28.20 52.87
CA ILE A 92 -22.09 -29.47 52.39
C ILE A 92 -20.69 -29.28 51.85
N LEU A 93 -20.42 -28.19 51.12
CA LEU A 93 -19.09 -27.88 50.59
C LEU A 93 -18.10 -27.52 51.70
N ASP A 94 -18.55 -26.79 52.73
CA ASP A 94 -17.71 -26.50 53.89
C ASP A 94 -17.27 -27.79 54.58
N GLU A 95 -18.14 -28.77 54.73
CA GLU A 95 -17.84 -30.09 55.31
C GLU A 95 -16.92 -30.92 54.38
N CYS A 96 -17.12 -30.89 53.05
CA CYS A 96 -16.29 -31.59 52.08
C CYS A 96 -14.89 -31.03 51.95
N LEU A 97 -14.72 -29.72 52.16
CA LEU A 97 -13.44 -29.03 51.97
C LEU A 97 -12.71 -28.81 53.31
N GLU A 98 -13.31 -29.17 54.45
CA GLU A 98 -12.68 -29.11 55.76
C GLU A 98 -11.45 -30.01 55.80
N GLY A 99 -10.33 -29.48 56.25
CA GLY A 99 -9.04 -30.19 56.25
C GLY A 99 -8.31 -30.22 54.91
N THR A 100 -8.89 -29.68 53.83
CA THR A 100 -8.26 -29.55 52.53
C THR A 100 -7.65 -28.15 52.34
N ASN A 101 -6.72 -27.99 51.39
CA ASN A 101 -6.14 -26.69 51.02
C ASN A 101 -7.01 -25.95 49.98
N LEU A 102 -8.29 -26.33 49.90
CA LEU A 102 -9.23 -25.75 48.92
C LEU A 102 -10.23 -24.81 49.60
N THR A 103 -10.78 -23.92 48.81
CA THR A 103 -11.90 -23.06 49.15
C THR A 103 -12.78 -22.90 47.92
N TYR A 104 -14.00 -22.43 48.12
CA TYR A 104 -14.90 -22.19 47.00
C TYR A 104 -15.41 -20.73 46.94
N GLU A 105 -15.89 -20.34 45.77
CA GLU A 105 -16.53 -19.06 45.54
C GLU A 105 -17.77 -19.26 44.66
N ILE A 106 -18.90 -18.73 45.11
CA ILE A 106 -20.18 -18.86 44.39
C ILE A 106 -20.39 -17.59 43.53
N SER A 107 -20.62 -17.80 42.25
CA SER A 107 -20.92 -16.72 41.31
C SER A 107 -22.12 -17.13 40.45
N GLY A 108 -23.32 -16.67 40.85
CA GLY A 108 -24.56 -17.08 40.21
C GLY A 108 -24.82 -18.57 40.36
N SER A 109 -24.99 -19.31 39.30
CA SER A 109 -25.17 -20.79 39.27
C SER A 109 -23.82 -21.53 39.20
N ALA A 110 -22.68 -20.87 39.23
CA ALA A 110 -21.38 -21.53 39.19
C ALA A 110 -20.71 -21.49 40.58
N ILE A 111 -20.12 -22.62 41.00
CA ILE A 111 -19.31 -22.75 42.21
C ILE A 111 -17.89 -23.09 41.75
N VAL A 112 -16.95 -22.18 42.02
CA VAL A 112 -15.55 -22.34 41.65
C VAL A 112 -14.76 -22.82 42.85
N ILE A 113 -14.15 -23.99 42.76
CA ILE A 113 -13.26 -24.53 43.76
C ILE A 113 -11.83 -24.11 43.45
N LYS A 114 -11.15 -23.52 44.43
CA LYS A 114 -9.80 -22.96 44.26
C LYS A 114 -8.94 -23.22 45.51
N LYS A 115 -7.60 -23.21 45.36
CA LYS A 115 -6.71 -23.32 46.49
C LYS A 115 -6.87 -22.17 47.47
N ARG A 116 -6.83 -22.45 48.78
CA ARG A 116 -6.81 -21.47 49.84
C ARG A 116 -5.55 -20.61 49.71
N LYS A 117 -5.66 -19.28 49.82
CA LYS A 117 -4.51 -18.38 49.73
C LYS A 117 -3.48 -18.73 50.78
N THR A 118 -2.31 -19.12 50.34
CA THR A 118 -1.14 -19.31 51.20
C THR A 118 -0.73 -17.95 51.82
N ASP A 119 -0.17 -18.00 53.01
CA ASP A 119 0.41 -16.83 53.68
C ASP A 119 1.32 -16.07 52.74
N LYS A 120 1.09 -14.77 52.58
CA LYS A 120 1.87 -13.91 51.70
C LYS A 120 2.88 -13.15 52.57
N ILE A 121 4.13 -13.13 52.10
CA ILE A 121 5.15 -12.26 52.65
C ILE A 121 5.30 -11.06 51.72
N THR A 122 5.31 -9.84 52.29
CA THR A 122 5.60 -8.62 51.55
C THR A 122 7.10 -8.45 51.45
N ILE A 123 7.60 -8.34 50.24
CA ILE A 123 8.99 -7.98 49.91
C ILE A 123 9.03 -6.57 49.34
N SER A 124 10.12 -5.86 49.60
CA SER A 124 10.36 -4.51 49.14
C SER A 124 11.85 -4.32 48.75
N GLY A 125 12.15 -3.25 48.07
CA GLY A 125 13.54 -2.93 47.68
C GLY A 125 13.59 -1.77 46.69
N TRP A 126 14.79 -1.40 46.31
CA TRP A 126 15.06 -0.38 45.28
C TRP A 126 15.64 -1.02 44.02
N ILE A 127 15.19 -0.58 42.89
CA ILE A 127 15.72 -0.90 41.60
C ILE A 127 16.45 0.34 41.05
N ARG A 128 17.75 0.19 40.79
CA ARG A 128 18.64 1.28 40.38
C ARG A 128 19.46 0.86 39.17
N ASP A 129 20.04 1.81 38.47
CA ASP A 129 21.02 1.55 37.43
C ASP A 129 22.43 1.44 37.99
N THR A 130 23.45 1.24 37.13
CA THR A 130 24.86 1.14 37.52
C THR A 130 25.45 2.45 38.03
N SER A 131 24.81 3.59 37.79
CA SER A 131 25.19 4.90 38.31
C SER A 131 24.60 5.17 39.70
N GLY A 132 23.71 4.28 40.17
CA GLY A 132 22.99 4.43 41.44
C GLY A 132 21.68 5.23 41.30
N GLU A 133 21.32 5.64 40.09
CA GLU A 133 20.06 6.37 39.83
C GLU A 133 18.86 5.43 39.97
N ALA A 134 17.76 5.93 40.56
CA ALA A 134 16.53 5.15 40.71
C ALA A 134 15.89 4.88 39.34
N LEU A 135 15.31 3.67 39.16
CA LEU A 135 14.62 3.26 37.94
C LEU A 135 13.09 3.17 38.16
N PRO A 136 12.37 4.29 38.13
CA PRO A 136 10.91 4.29 38.28
C PRO A 136 10.25 3.65 37.08
N GLY A 137 9.21 2.87 37.38
CA GLY A 137 8.54 2.08 36.33
C GLY A 137 9.22 0.77 36.00
N ALA A 138 10.36 0.44 36.65
CA ALA A 138 10.95 -0.89 36.58
C ALA A 138 9.99 -1.92 37.14
N THR A 139 9.94 -3.09 36.53
CA THR A 139 9.01 -4.15 36.90
C THR A 139 9.75 -5.27 37.64
N VAL A 140 9.14 -5.81 38.67
CA VAL A 140 9.55 -7.05 39.32
C VAL A 140 8.41 -8.07 39.23
N SER A 141 8.67 -9.27 38.82
CA SER A 141 7.68 -10.35 38.69
C SER A 141 8.22 -11.67 39.20
N VAL A 142 7.33 -12.55 39.66
CA VAL A 142 7.67 -13.93 40.03
C VAL A 142 7.57 -14.81 38.79
N ARG A 143 8.62 -15.53 38.43
CA ARG A 143 8.68 -16.41 37.27
C ARG A 143 7.60 -17.50 37.37
N GLY A 144 6.76 -17.58 36.28
CA GLY A 144 5.66 -18.57 36.29
C GLY A 144 4.39 -18.13 37.02
N SER A 145 4.35 -16.91 37.57
CA SER A 145 3.20 -16.32 38.25
C SER A 145 2.78 -14.99 37.65
N LYS A 146 1.51 -14.60 37.84
CA LYS A 146 1.03 -13.26 37.49
C LYS A 146 1.33 -12.19 38.55
N GLN A 147 2.07 -12.56 39.61
CA GLN A 147 2.40 -11.64 40.71
C GLN A 147 3.62 -10.79 40.35
N GLY A 148 3.51 -9.48 40.54
CA GLY A 148 4.58 -8.53 40.33
C GLY A 148 4.22 -7.14 40.82
N ALA A 149 5.19 -6.23 40.77
CA ALA A 149 5.02 -4.83 41.11
C ALA A 149 5.80 -3.94 40.14
N ILE A 150 5.42 -2.67 40.14
CA ILE A 150 6.08 -1.61 39.38
C ILE A 150 6.75 -0.68 40.42
N ALA A 151 8.03 -0.35 40.20
CA ALA A 151 8.75 0.57 41.06
C ALA A 151 8.20 2.00 40.96
N GLY A 152 8.08 2.66 42.13
CA GLY A 152 7.66 4.05 42.27
C GLY A 152 8.65 5.07 41.70
N LEU A 153 8.38 6.33 41.86
CA LEU A 153 9.23 7.45 41.39
C LEU A 153 10.65 7.45 41.96
N ASP A 154 10.82 6.89 43.12
CA ASP A 154 12.10 6.71 43.82
C ASP A 154 12.81 5.37 43.50
N GLY A 155 12.24 4.59 42.59
CA GLY A 155 12.72 3.26 42.27
C GLY A 155 12.35 2.19 43.31
N HIS A 156 11.57 2.53 44.32
CA HIS A 156 11.12 1.62 45.37
C HIS A 156 9.96 0.74 44.87
N TYR A 157 10.00 -0.55 45.14
CA TYR A 157 8.93 -1.50 44.90
C TYR A 157 8.51 -2.24 46.12
N THR A 158 7.25 -2.61 46.18
CA THR A 158 6.67 -3.44 47.26
C THR A 158 5.61 -4.34 46.68
N PHE A 159 5.66 -5.62 46.95
CA PHE A 159 4.58 -6.55 46.60
C PHE A 159 4.63 -7.83 47.44
N SER A 160 3.52 -8.54 47.44
CA SER A 160 3.37 -9.75 48.24
C SER A 160 3.61 -10.98 47.40
N ILE A 161 4.46 -11.90 47.89
CA ILE A 161 4.78 -13.18 47.30
C ILE A 161 4.34 -14.31 48.23
N PRO A 162 4.10 -15.54 47.71
CA PRO A 162 3.94 -16.72 48.58
C PRO A 162 5.15 -16.89 49.50
N ALA A 163 4.92 -17.30 50.75
CA ALA A 163 5.98 -17.57 51.75
C ALA A 163 6.76 -18.86 51.40
N GLN A 164 7.36 -18.92 50.21
CA GLN A 164 8.08 -20.07 49.71
C GLN A 164 9.49 -19.67 49.28
N GLU A 165 10.51 -20.27 49.82
CA GLU A 165 11.88 -20.07 49.40
C GLU A 165 12.15 -20.72 48.03
N GLY A 166 13.10 -20.12 47.25
CA GLY A 166 13.47 -20.65 45.94
C GLY A 166 12.73 -20.05 44.77
N LEU A 167 11.75 -19.16 44.99
CA LEU A 167 11.08 -18.41 43.92
C LEU A 167 12.09 -17.57 43.13
N ILE A 168 11.93 -17.52 41.81
CA ILE A 168 12.77 -16.69 40.92
C ILE A 168 12.03 -15.36 40.67
N LEU A 169 12.63 -14.29 41.13
CA LEU A 169 12.19 -12.91 40.88
C LEU A 169 12.89 -12.39 39.63
N THR A 170 12.16 -11.88 38.67
CA THR A 170 12.69 -11.28 37.45
C THR A 170 12.47 -9.77 37.50
N TYR A 171 13.55 -9.02 37.40
CA TYR A 171 13.57 -7.57 37.37
C TYR A 171 13.82 -7.12 35.94
N SER A 172 13.02 -6.15 35.43
CA SER A 172 13.20 -5.62 34.08
C SER A 172 12.81 -4.16 34.00
N PHE A 173 13.50 -3.43 33.14
CA PHE A 173 13.23 -2.04 32.80
C PHE A 173 13.55 -1.82 31.31
N ILE A 174 12.86 -0.85 30.67
CA ILE A 174 13.07 -0.55 29.24
C ILE A 174 14.52 -0.04 29.06
N GLY A 175 15.28 -0.67 28.16
CA GLY A 175 16.69 -0.32 27.94
C GLY A 175 17.68 -0.95 28.92
N MET A 176 17.24 -1.84 29.82
CA MET A 176 18.11 -2.52 30.77
C MET A 176 18.08 -4.04 30.60
N GLU A 177 19.18 -4.69 30.94
CA GLU A 177 19.24 -6.16 30.97
C GLU A 177 18.33 -6.73 32.04
N LYS A 178 17.56 -7.77 31.70
CA LYS A 178 16.74 -8.49 32.67
C LYS A 178 17.61 -9.21 33.69
N LYS A 179 17.39 -8.98 34.98
CA LYS A 179 18.11 -9.65 36.06
C LYS A 179 17.21 -10.56 36.84
N THR A 180 17.63 -11.78 37.05
CA THR A 180 16.91 -12.77 37.85
C THR A 180 17.59 -12.96 39.21
N VAL A 181 16.78 -12.98 40.28
CA VAL A 181 17.25 -13.18 41.67
C VAL A 181 16.44 -14.30 42.30
N LYS A 182 17.11 -15.30 42.85
CA LYS A 182 16.48 -16.37 43.61
C LYS A 182 16.10 -15.85 45.00
N TYR A 183 14.84 -15.98 45.42
CA TYR A 183 14.37 -15.56 46.70
C TYR A 183 14.92 -16.49 47.81
N THR A 184 15.55 -15.94 48.82
CA THR A 184 16.23 -16.63 49.91
C THR A 184 15.71 -16.21 51.30
N GLY A 185 14.41 -15.82 51.40
CA GLY A 185 13.80 -15.43 52.66
C GLY A 185 14.00 -13.95 53.06
N LYS A 186 14.78 -13.16 52.34
CA LYS A 186 15.03 -11.72 52.66
C LYS A 186 13.81 -10.86 52.27
N ARG A 187 13.30 -10.03 53.19
CA ARG A 187 12.19 -9.13 52.93
C ARG A 187 12.58 -7.88 52.14
N THR A 188 13.84 -7.50 52.12
CA THR A 188 14.36 -6.36 51.32
C THR A 188 15.37 -6.88 50.31
N ILE A 189 15.11 -6.60 49.02
CA ILE A 189 15.96 -7.03 47.92
C ILE A 189 16.24 -5.83 46.99
N ASN A 190 17.42 -5.27 47.07
CA ASN A 190 17.86 -4.18 46.20
C ASN A 190 18.51 -4.74 44.94
N VAL A 191 18.20 -4.22 43.77
CA VAL A 191 18.71 -4.73 42.53
C VAL A 191 19.26 -3.59 41.67
N THR A 192 20.46 -3.78 41.16
CA THR A 192 21.05 -2.92 40.15
C THR A 192 20.89 -3.59 38.79
N LEU A 193 20.30 -2.88 37.81
CA LEU A 193 20.18 -3.32 36.44
C LEU A 193 21.31 -2.69 35.61
N ASN A 194 21.87 -3.44 34.68
CA ASN A 194 22.82 -2.94 33.70
C ASN A 194 22.10 -2.36 32.50
N ASN A 195 22.67 -1.36 31.86
CA ASN A 195 22.17 -0.89 30.59
C ASN A 195 22.25 -2.03 29.57
N SER A 196 21.14 -2.27 28.87
CA SER A 196 21.14 -3.22 27.76
C SER A 196 21.88 -2.57 26.59
N SER A 197 23.08 -3.06 26.32
CA SER A 197 23.88 -2.62 25.16
C SER A 197 23.30 -3.05 23.81
N ASN A 198 22.15 -3.74 23.77
CA ASN A 198 21.69 -4.46 22.58
C ASN A 198 20.17 -4.45 22.35
N THR A 199 19.48 -3.33 22.57
CA THR A 199 18.02 -3.24 22.34
C THR A 199 17.62 -3.47 20.87
N GLU A 200 18.48 -3.12 19.91
CA GLU A 200 18.22 -3.38 18.48
C GLU A 200 18.54 -4.83 18.04
N ILE A 201 19.43 -5.52 18.73
CA ILE A 201 19.89 -6.86 18.32
C ILE A 201 18.86 -7.94 18.66
N ASP A 202 18.05 -7.75 19.68
CA ASP A 202 16.98 -8.67 20.09
C ASP A 202 15.62 -8.37 19.42
N GLU A 203 15.55 -7.34 18.58
CA GLU A 203 14.34 -7.03 17.81
C GLU A 203 14.04 -8.16 16.82
N VAL A 204 12.80 -8.66 16.87
CA VAL A 204 12.31 -9.64 15.90
C VAL A 204 11.87 -8.90 14.66
N VAL A 205 12.50 -9.19 13.54
CA VAL A 205 12.14 -8.65 12.24
C VAL A 205 11.31 -9.67 11.49
N VAL A 206 10.19 -9.22 10.95
CA VAL A 206 9.38 -10.02 10.02
C VAL A 206 10.08 -9.99 8.66
N THR A 207 10.52 -11.16 8.21
CA THR A 207 11.19 -11.33 6.92
C THR A 207 10.42 -12.30 6.07
N GLY A 208 9.55 -11.79 5.27
CA GLY A 208 8.73 -12.61 4.43
C GLY A 208 7.81 -13.53 5.27
N TYR A 209 8.08 -14.80 5.20
CA TYR A 209 7.28 -15.81 5.89
C TYR A 209 7.87 -16.25 7.25
N GLN A 210 8.88 -15.53 7.76
CA GLN A 210 9.56 -15.87 9.01
C GLN A 210 9.71 -14.68 9.95
N ASN A 211 9.67 -14.96 11.25
CA ASN A 211 10.06 -14.03 12.29
C ASN A 211 11.46 -14.43 12.77
N ILE A 212 12.47 -13.66 12.41
CA ILE A 212 13.89 -13.93 12.74
C ILE A 212 14.41 -12.78 13.59
N GLN A 213 15.26 -13.09 14.58
CA GLN A 213 15.93 -12.04 15.34
C GLN A 213 16.86 -11.25 14.42
N ARG A 214 16.86 -9.91 14.55
CA ARG A 214 17.68 -9.04 13.69
C ARG A 214 19.15 -9.47 13.62
N ARG A 215 19.69 -9.98 14.71
CA ARG A 215 21.05 -10.51 14.77
C ARG A 215 21.31 -11.74 13.88
N ASP A 216 20.31 -12.50 13.53
CA ASP A 216 20.42 -13.69 12.67
C ASP A 216 20.11 -13.38 11.21
N LEU A 217 19.89 -12.09 10.86
CA LEU A 217 19.64 -11.60 9.51
C LEU A 217 20.94 -11.16 8.84
N VAL A 218 21.10 -11.55 7.58
CA VAL A 218 22.21 -11.13 6.73
C VAL A 218 21.75 -10.15 5.66
N GLY A 219 20.51 -10.29 5.18
CA GLY A 219 19.91 -9.46 4.13
C GLY A 219 19.76 -7.98 4.51
N SER A 220 19.73 -7.13 3.50
CA SER A 220 19.47 -5.69 3.64
C SER A 220 17.99 -5.43 3.89
N ILE A 221 17.63 -5.18 5.15
CA ILE A 221 16.27 -4.91 5.59
C ILE A 221 16.24 -3.66 6.46
N THR A 222 15.36 -2.75 6.16
CA THR A 222 15.07 -1.57 6.97
C THR A 222 13.66 -1.66 7.50
N THR A 223 13.48 -1.71 8.81
CA THR A 223 12.17 -1.72 9.47
C THR A 223 11.89 -0.37 10.09
N VAL A 224 10.71 0.18 9.80
CA VAL A 224 10.24 1.46 10.33
C VAL A 224 8.95 1.21 11.11
N LYS A 225 8.88 1.70 12.35
CA LYS A 225 7.65 1.61 13.15
C LYS A 225 6.65 2.66 12.67
N ALA A 226 5.40 2.27 12.52
CA ALA A 226 4.37 3.19 12.01
C ALA A 226 4.24 4.46 12.85
N LYS A 227 4.36 4.36 14.18
CA LYS A 227 4.32 5.52 15.10
C LYS A 227 5.38 6.59 14.81
N ASP A 228 6.51 6.21 14.19
CA ASP A 228 7.64 7.10 13.93
C ASP A 228 7.54 7.80 12.57
N ILE A 229 6.65 7.32 11.68
CA ILE A 229 6.47 7.86 10.33
C ILE A 229 5.09 8.43 10.05
N ILE A 230 4.07 8.09 10.86
CA ILE A 230 2.72 8.65 10.69
C ILE A 230 2.78 10.16 10.93
N MET A 231 2.58 10.91 9.86
CA MET A 231 2.48 12.37 9.90
C MET A 231 1.05 12.79 9.51
N PRO A 232 0.44 13.73 10.24
CA PRO A 232 -0.92 14.20 9.93
C PRO A 232 -1.09 14.75 8.52
N SER A 233 -0.01 15.30 7.91
CA SER A 233 -0.01 15.89 6.57
C SER A 233 -0.06 14.89 5.43
N TYR A 234 0.25 13.61 5.68
CA TYR A 234 0.22 12.57 4.67
C TYR A 234 -1.01 11.66 4.86
N THR A 235 -1.71 11.39 3.78
CA THR A 235 -2.94 10.59 3.79
C THR A 235 -2.72 9.14 3.35
N THR A 236 -1.57 8.85 2.72
CA THR A 236 -1.22 7.54 2.16
C THR A 236 0.08 7.02 2.77
N ILE A 237 0.21 5.69 2.87
CA ILE A 237 1.35 5.01 3.49
C ILE A 237 2.63 5.26 2.72
N ASP A 238 2.55 5.23 1.41
CA ASP A 238 3.64 5.47 0.47
C ASP A 238 4.26 6.86 0.64
N GLN A 239 3.44 7.91 0.79
CA GLN A 239 3.93 9.27 1.09
C GLN A 239 4.65 9.35 2.44
N MET A 240 4.19 8.60 3.45
CA MET A 240 4.81 8.57 4.79
C MET A 240 6.21 7.95 4.77
N LEU A 241 6.54 7.13 3.77
CA LEU A 241 7.85 6.51 3.59
C LEU A 241 8.89 7.43 2.93
N GLN A 242 8.47 8.56 2.37
CA GLN A 242 9.36 9.50 1.67
C GLN A 242 10.48 10.00 2.58
N GLY A 243 11.74 9.83 2.16
CA GLY A 243 12.92 10.28 2.91
C GLY A 243 13.24 9.49 4.18
N ARG A 244 12.50 8.39 4.47
CA ARG A 244 12.69 7.58 5.68
C ARG A 244 13.66 6.42 5.51
N VAL A 245 13.85 5.95 4.29
CA VAL A 245 14.63 4.74 4.00
C VAL A 245 15.69 5.05 2.94
N ALA A 246 16.96 4.81 3.27
CA ALA A 246 18.04 4.92 2.31
C ALA A 246 17.88 3.90 1.17
N GLY A 247 18.11 4.32 -0.08
CA GLY A 247 17.96 3.50 -1.28
C GLY A 247 16.52 3.41 -1.82
N MET A 248 15.56 4.06 -1.15
CA MET A 248 14.17 4.17 -1.63
C MET A 248 13.88 5.60 -2.06
N VAL A 249 13.34 5.75 -3.26
CA VAL A 249 12.89 7.03 -3.82
C VAL A 249 11.38 6.99 -3.97
N VAL A 250 10.72 7.97 -3.37
CA VAL A 250 9.27 8.17 -3.49
C VAL A 250 9.05 9.48 -4.24
N THR A 251 8.46 9.40 -5.42
CA THR A 251 8.23 10.56 -6.29
C THR A 251 6.74 10.80 -6.43
N ASN A 252 6.27 11.94 -5.94
CA ASN A 252 4.92 12.39 -6.18
C ASN A 252 4.83 12.92 -7.61
N THR A 253 4.10 12.22 -8.48
CA THR A 253 3.93 12.61 -9.90
C THR A 253 2.82 13.62 -10.09
N SER A 254 1.95 13.78 -9.12
CA SER A 254 0.81 14.72 -9.14
C SER A 254 0.55 15.27 -7.74
N SER A 255 0.07 16.52 -7.68
CA SER A 255 -0.42 17.15 -6.44
C SER A 255 -1.89 16.83 -6.15
N ARG A 256 -2.56 16.10 -7.03
CA ARG A 256 -3.98 15.73 -6.89
C ARG A 256 -4.16 14.69 -5.80
N VAL A 257 -5.21 14.85 -5.00
CA VAL A 257 -5.57 13.87 -3.98
C VAL A 257 -6.09 12.58 -4.62
N GLY A 258 -5.78 11.45 -4.00
CA GLY A 258 -6.14 10.13 -4.54
C GLY A 258 -5.10 9.52 -5.50
N THR A 259 -4.06 10.27 -5.91
CA THR A 259 -2.99 9.74 -6.75
C THR A 259 -1.94 9.01 -5.93
N ALA A 260 -1.43 7.89 -6.45
CA ALA A 260 -0.35 7.13 -5.83
C ALA A 260 1.01 7.67 -6.28
N PRO A 261 1.97 7.89 -5.38
CA PRO A 261 3.34 8.21 -5.74
C PRO A 261 4.03 7.00 -6.38
N LYS A 262 5.02 7.26 -7.22
CA LYS A 262 5.91 6.23 -7.77
C LYS A 262 7.00 5.90 -6.75
N ILE A 263 7.16 4.62 -6.43
CA ILE A 263 8.18 4.14 -5.51
C ILE A 263 9.21 3.31 -6.27
N GLN A 264 10.48 3.58 -6.01
CA GLN A 264 11.60 2.81 -6.56
C GLN A 264 12.58 2.44 -5.45
N ILE A 265 13.02 1.18 -5.43
CA ILE A 265 14.04 0.67 -4.51
C ILE A 265 15.27 0.27 -5.32
N ARG A 266 16.39 0.99 -5.13
CA ARG A 266 17.66 0.72 -5.80
C ARG A 266 17.60 0.77 -7.33
N GLY A 267 16.81 1.69 -7.87
CA GLY A 267 16.59 1.86 -9.32
C GLY A 267 15.66 0.82 -9.92
N THR A 268 15.49 0.86 -11.24
CA THR A 268 14.61 -0.06 -11.99
C THR A 268 15.35 -1.31 -12.45
N SER A 269 14.66 -2.45 -12.46
CA SER A 269 15.17 -3.72 -13.00
C SER A 269 14.47 -4.17 -14.29
N THR A 270 13.51 -3.40 -14.78
CA THR A 270 12.67 -3.73 -15.95
C THR A 270 12.53 -2.53 -16.88
N LEU A 271 12.27 -2.79 -18.17
CA LEU A 271 11.97 -1.78 -19.18
C LEU A 271 10.47 -1.72 -19.49
N LEU A 272 9.82 -2.88 -19.63
CA LEU A 272 8.41 -2.98 -20.01
C LEU A 272 7.48 -3.30 -18.84
N GLY A 273 8.04 -3.70 -17.69
CA GLY A 273 7.28 -4.11 -16.52
C GLY A 273 6.96 -2.99 -15.55
N ASN A 274 6.12 -3.32 -14.55
CA ASN A 274 5.90 -2.48 -13.39
C ASN A 274 7.22 -2.32 -12.62
N GLN A 275 7.59 -1.08 -12.32
CA GLN A 275 8.81 -0.73 -11.60
C GLN A 275 8.61 -0.60 -10.09
N ASP A 276 7.36 -0.68 -9.63
CA ASP A 276 7.02 -0.55 -8.21
C ASP A 276 7.46 -1.79 -7.40
N PRO A 277 7.80 -1.63 -6.13
CA PRO A 277 8.09 -2.74 -5.25
C PRO A 277 6.84 -3.58 -4.98
N LEU A 278 7.05 -4.86 -4.65
CA LEU A 278 5.99 -5.77 -4.26
C LEU A 278 5.47 -5.41 -2.86
N TRP A 279 4.17 -5.20 -2.73
CA TRP A 279 3.53 -4.98 -1.45
C TRP A 279 3.03 -6.28 -0.84
N VAL A 280 3.30 -6.46 0.45
CA VAL A 280 2.87 -7.61 1.25
C VAL A 280 2.22 -7.09 2.53
N VAL A 281 1.08 -7.66 2.92
CA VAL A 281 0.39 -7.31 4.16
C VAL A 281 0.15 -8.58 4.97
N ASP A 282 0.73 -8.65 6.17
CA ASP A 282 0.68 -9.83 7.06
C ASP A 282 1.06 -11.14 6.34
N GLY A 283 2.06 -11.10 5.44
CA GLY A 283 2.56 -12.24 4.67
C GLY A 283 1.75 -12.61 3.43
N ILE A 284 0.73 -11.82 3.06
CA ILE A 284 -0.09 -12.01 1.86
C ILE A 284 0.31 -10.96 0.81
N ILE A 285 0.71 -11.44 -0.36
CA ILE A 285 1.05 -10.58 -1.51
C ILE A 285 -0.20 -9.83 -1.96
N GLN A 286 -0.05 -8.52 -2.16
CA GLN A 286 -1.10 -7.66 -2.72
C GLN A 286 -0.93 -7.59 -4.23
N GLU A 287 -2.00 -7.81 -4.95
CA GLU A 287 -1.99 -7.80 -6.41
C GLU A 287 -2.18 -6.39 -6.96
N ASP A 288 -1.56 -6.10 -8.10
CA ASP A 288 -1.74 -4.84 -8.80
C ASP A 288 -3.21 -4.63 -9.20
N PRO A 289 -3.77 -3.42 -9.05
CA PRO A 289 -5.04 -3.10 -9.66
C PRO A 289 -5.00 -3.37 -11.16
N LEU A 290 -6.12 -3.79 -11.74
CA LEU A 290 -6.19 -4.03 -13.18
C LEU A 290 -5.99 -2.70 -13.91
N GLU A 291 -4.84 -2.53 -14.53
CA GLU A 291 -4.61 -1.46 -15.50
C GLU A 291 -5.16 -1.90 -16.86
N LEU A 292 -6.10 -1.18 -17.37
CA LEU A 292 -6.49 -1.28 -18.78
C LEU A 292 -5.43 -0.58 -19.63
N ASP A 293 -5.30 -1.04 -20.87
CA ASP A 293 -4.35 -0.50 -21.85
C ASP A 293 -4.39 1.04 -21.87
N ALA A 294 -3.21 1.66 -21.80
CA ALA A 294 -3.08 3.13 -21.74
C ALA A 294 -3.73 3.84 -22.94
N THR A 295 -3.88 3.18 -24.08
CA THR A 295 -4.59 3.69 -25.26
C THR A 295 -6.11 3.72 -25.07
N SER A 296 -6.63 2.96 -24.10
CA SER A 296 -8.07 2.93 -23.77
C SER A 296 -8.47 3.98 -22.73
N LEU A 297 -7.52 4.64 -22.08
CA LEU A 297 -7.76 5.68 -21.10
C LEU A 297 -7.69 7.03 -21.81
N MET A 298 -8.82 7.66 -21.99
CA MET A 298 -8.93 8.97 -22.65
C MET A 298 -8.18 10.09 -21.92
N THR A 299 -7.80 9.86 -20.67
CA THR A 299 -7.05 10.82 -19.86
C THR A 299 -5.95 10.12 -19.06
N ASN A 300 -4.75 10.71 -19.05
CA ASN A 300 -3.67 10.31 -18.16
C ASN A 300 -4.07 10.36 -16.66
N ASP A 301 -5.12 11.10 -16.34
CA ASP A 301 -5.61 11.28 -14.98
C ASP A 301 -6.28 10.04 -14.40
N LEU A 302 -7.04 9.28 -15.18
CA LEU A 302 -7.66 8.03 -14.71
C LEU A 302 -6.61 7.00 -14.32
N LYS A 303 -5.49 6.93 -15.05
CA LYS A 303 -4.37 6.04 -14.72
C LYS A 303 -3.78 6.37 -13.34
N ASN A 304 -3.69 7.65 -12.99
CA ASN A 304 -3.15 8.11 -11.72
C ASN A 304 -4.14 7.97 -10.54
N ILE A 305 -5.45 7.90 -10.83
CA ILE A 305 -6.53 7.85 -9.80
C ILE A 305 -6.83 6.41 -9.33
N ILE A 306 -6.44 5.38 -10.06
CA ILE A 306 -6.73 3.96 -9.71
C ILE A 306 -6.14 3.56 -8.36
N GLY A 307 -5.15 4.31 -7.86
CA GLY A 307 -4.51 4.04 -6.58
C GLY A 307 -3.49 2.90 -6.65
N ASN A 308 -2.82 2.64 -5.54
CA ASN A 308 -1.90 1.51 -5.41
C ASN A 308 -2.56 0.30 -4.72
N GLN A 309 -1.83 -0.82 -4.68
CA GLN A 309 -2.25 -2.10 -4.13
C GLN A 309 -2.68 -2.05 -2.66
N ILE A 310 -2.26 -1.03 -1.91
CA ILE A 310 -2.52 -0.87 -0.48
C ILE A 310 -3.43 0.32 -0.15
N SER A 311 -4.07 0.93 -1.15
CA SER A 311 -4.97 2.08 -0.93
C SER A 311 -6.15 1.77 0.02
N TRP A 312 -6.48 0.49 0.19
CA TRP A 312 -7.51 0.00 1.09
C TRP A 312 -7.09 0.03 2.58
N LEU A 313 -5.78 0.03 2.87
CA LEU A 313 -5.27 -0.11 4.24
C LEU A 313 -5.27 1.24 4.97
N ASN A 314 -5.79 1.23 6.20
CA ASN A 314 -5.72 2.41 7.05
C ASN A 314 -4.34 2.51 7.71
N PRO A 315 -3.60 3.62 7.55
CA PRO A 315 -2.30 3.80 8.22
C PRO A 315 -2.33 3.63 9.73
N ALA A 316 -3.46 3.94 10.39
CA ALA A 316 -3.62 3.78 11.82
C ALA A 316 -3.60 2.31 12.29
N ASP A 317 -3.86 1.35 11.40
CA ASP A 317 -3.85 -0.08 11.70
C ASP A 317 -2.47 -0.74 11.53
N ILE A 318 -1.45 0.01 11.10
CA ILE A 318 -0.10 -0.48 10.87
C ILE A 318 0.71 -0.46 12.16
N GLU A 319 1.47 -1.52 12.40
CA GLU A 319 2.46 -1.63 13.47
C GLU A 319 3.86 -1.25 12.97
N SER A 320 4.28 -1.88 11.88
CA SER A 320 5.60 -1.65 11.27
C SER A 320 5.60 -1.92 9.77
N ILE A 321 6.58 -1.33 9.09
CA ILE A 321 6.83 -1.53 7.67
C ILE A 321 8.29 -1.95 7.51
N SER A 322 8.52 -3.09 6.89
CA SER A 322 9.86 -3.61 6.57
C SER A 322 10.12 -3.52 5.08
N ILE A 323 11.21 -2.86 4.70
CA ILE A 323 11.65 -2.69 3.33
C ILE A 323 12.80 -3.65 3.06
N LEU A 324 12.57 -4.64 2.20
CA LEU A 324 13.51 -5.68 1.82
C LEU A 324 14.15 -5.27 0.49
N LYS A 325 15.48 -5.05 0.48
CA LYS A 325 16.15 -4.36 -0.62
C LYS A 325 17.08 -5.26 -1.45
N ASP A 326 17.59 -6.36 -0.89
CA ASP A 326 18.52 -7.26 -1.57
C ASP A 326 17.94 -8.67 -1.82
N ALA A 327 18.65 -9.49 -2.60
CA ALA A 327 18.19 -10.82 -2.97
C ALA A 327 18.05 -11.76 -1.75
N SER A 328 18.88 -11.62 -0.72
CA SER A 328 18.79 -12.47 0.47
C SER A 328 17.50 -12.22 1.26
N ALA A 329 17.04 -10.98 1.30
CA ALA A 329 15.79 -10.62 1.96
C ALA A 329 14.55 -10.94 1.10
N THR A 330 14.63 -10.81 -0.24
CA THR A 330 13.48 -10.88 -1.13
C THR A 330 13.30 -12.20 -1.86
N ALA A 331 14.30 -13.10 -1.88
CA ALA A 331 14.25 -14.36 -2.65
C ALA A 331 13.05 -15.25 -2.28
N ILE A 332 12.58 -15.16 -1.05
CA ILE A 332 11.42 -15.94 -0.58
C ILE A 332 10.11 -15.53 -1.27
N TYR A 333 10.03 -14.31 -1.83
CA TYR A 333 8.87 -13.81 -2.59
C TYR A 333 8.95 -14.13 -4.10
N GLY A 334 10.08 -14.71 -4.55
CA GLY A 334 10.26 -15.30 -5.88
C GLY A 334 10.24 -14.32 -7.04
N SER A 335 9.53 -14.72 -8.09
CA SER A 335 9.54 -14.08 -9.40
C SER A 335 8.84 -12.71 -9.51
N LYS A 336 8.37 -12.12 -8.42
CA LYS A 336 7.77 -10.75 -8.39
C LYS A 336 8.61 -9.76 -7.57
N ALA A 337 9.77 -10.16 -7.03
CA ALA A 337 10.46 -9.41 -5.98
C ALA A 337 11.73 -8.66 -6.45
N SER A 338 11.98 -8.58 -7.76
CA SER A 338 13.20 -7.94 -8.27
C SER A 338 13.29 -6.43 -8.00
N ASN A 339 12.15 -5.74 -7.87
CA ASN A 339 12.11 -4.31 -7.55
C ASN A 339 12.11 -4.02 -6.03
N GLY A 340 12.35 -5.06 -5.19
CA GLY A 340 12.25 -4.97 -3.74
C GLY A 340 10.86 -5.34 -3.22
N VAL A 341 10.74 -5.49 -1.90
CA VAL A 341 9.49 -5.84 -1.22
C VAL A 341 9.26 -4.89 -0.06
N ILE A 342 8.03 -4.40 0.06
CA ILE A 342 7.56 -3.62 1.21
C ILE A 342 6.56 -4.48 1.96
N GLU A 343 6.96 -4.93 3.14
CA GLU A 343 6.13 -5.76 4.00
C GLU A 343 5.53 -4.95 5.13
N ILE A 344 4.22 -4.97 5.23
CA ILE A 344 3.43 -4.29 6.26
C ILE A 344 2.95 -5.31 7.27
N THR A 345 3.25 -5.06 8.54
CA THR A 345 2.70 -5.79 9.66
C THR A 345 1.61 -4.94 10.31
N THR A 346 0.41 -5.51 10.45
CA THR A 346 -0.72 -4.82 11.08
C THR A 346 -0.73 -5.02 12.59
N LYS A 347 -1.33 -4.07 13.32
CA LYS A 347 -1.45 -4.12 14.78
C LYS A 347 -2.21 -5.35 15.25
N LYS A 348 -1.61 -6.06 16.19
CA LYS A 348 -2.22 -7.18 16.92
C LYS A 348 -2.40 -6.77 18.37
N ASN A 349 -3.58 -7.02 18.94
CA ASN A 349 -3.78 -6.72 20.35
C ASN A 349 -3.06 -7.75 21.23
N THR A 350 -2.25 -7.27 22.17
CA THR A 350 -1.52 -8.08 23.14
C THR A 350 -1.91 -7.77 24.59
N THR A 351 -2.84 -6.83 24.81
CA THR A 351 -3.20 -6.34 26.16
C THR A 351 -4.46 -7.04 26.67
N ASP A 352 -4.46 -7.35 27.97
CA ASP A 352 -5.61 -7.93 28.68
C ASP A 352 -6.69 -6.88 29.02
N ARG A 353 -6.51 -5.62 28.63
CA ARG A 353 -7.40 -4.49 28.97
C ARG A 353 -8.13 -3.99 27.74
N LEU A 354 -9.39 -3.62 27.93
CA LEU A 354 -10.12 -2.87 26.91
C LEU A 354 -9.44 -1.51 26.67
N SER A 355 -9.10 -1.26 25.42
CA SER A 355 -8.55 0.03 24.96
C SER A 355 -9.44 0.58 23.86
N VAL A 356 -9.85 1.83 24.01
CA VAL A 356 -10.58 2.60 23.00
C VAL A 356 -9.74 3.79 22.64
N ASN A 357 -9.36 3.92 21.38
CA ASN A 357 -8.58 5.04 20.88
C ASN A 357 -9.35 5.74 19.75
N TYR A 358 -9.45 7.04 19.86
CA TYR A 358 -9.96 7.90 18.82
C TYR A 358 -8.90 8.92 18.44
N THR A 359 -8.62 9.02 17.14
CA THR A 359 -7.66 9.99 16.58
C THR A 359 -8.34 10.75 15.46
N SER A 360 -8.21 12.07 15.49
CA SER A 360 -8.64 12.94 14.39
C SER A 360 -7.52 13.88 13.98
N ASN A 361 -7.35 14.08 12.68
CA ASN A 361 -6.41 15.04 12.11
C ASN A 361 -7.15 15.97 11.16
N PHE A 362 -6.77 17.24 11.20
CA PHE A 362 -7.30 18.28 10.34
C PHE A 362 -6.12 18.93 9.60
N ILE A 363 -6.24 19.05 8.30
CA ILE A 363 -5.18 19.55 7.42
C ILE A 363 -5.75 20.70 6.62
N ILE A 364 -5.05 21.84 6.63
CA ILE A 364 -5.39 23.00 5.82
C ILE A 364 -4.27 23.22 4.81
N GLY A 365 -4.59 23.03 3.53
CA GLY A 365 -3.69 23.31 2.41
C GLY A 365 -3.79 24.76 2.00
N THR A 366 -2.65 25.41 1.78
CA THR A 366 -2.61 26.78 1.26
C THR A 366 -2.87 26.77 -0.25
N ARG A 367 -3.51 27.82 -0.74
CA ARG A 367 -3.70 28.03 -2.17
C ARG A 367 -2.42 28.58 -2.79
N PRO A 368 -1.97 28.10 -3.98
CA PRO A 368 -0.90 28.74 -4.72
C PRO A 368 -1.30 30.15 -5.17
N ASN A 369 -0.34 31.05 -5.30
CA ASN A 369 -0.54 32.41 -5.77
C ASN A 369 0.61 32.85 -6.66
N TYR A 370 0.42 33.92 -7.40
CA TYR A 370 1.42 34.44 -8.34
C TYR A 370 2.71 34.94 -7.68
N ASP A 371 2.68 35.33 -6.39
CA ASP A 371 3.87 35.78 -5.66
C ASP A 371 4.91 34.68 -5.47
N GLN A 372 4.50 33.40 -5.61
CA GLN A 372 5.38 32.23 -5.50
C GLN A 372 6.10 31.91 -6.83
N PHE A 373 5.70 32.56 -7.93
CA PHE A 373 6.19 32.27 -9.25
C PHE A 373 6.65 33.57 -9.95
N ASN A 374 7.66 33.45 -10.81
CA ASN A 374 8.13 34.59 -11.63
C ASN A 374 7.41 34.55 -12.98
N TYR A 375 6.09 34.85 -12.97
CA TYR A 375 5.29 34.93 -14.19
C TYR A 375 5.02 36.39 -14.58
N MET A 376 4.90 36.63 -15.89
CA MET A 376 4.50 37.91 -16.44
C MET A 376 3.10 38.31 -15.99
N ASN A 377 2.90 39.53 -15.58
CA ASN A 377 1.58 40.13 -15.45
C ASN A 377 1.03 40.50 -16.86
N SER A 378 -0.21 40.94 -16.91
CA SER A 378 -0.90 41.26 -18.20
C SER A 378 -0.18 42.32 -19.01
N LYS A 379 0.29 43.37 -18.35
CA LYS A 379 1.04 44.45 -19.03
C LYS A 379 2.37 43.94 -19.60
N GLU A 380 3.14 43.22 -18.82
CA GLU A 380 4.40 42.61 -19.25
C GLU A 380 4.20 41.66 -20.43
N ARG A 381 3.12 40.85 -20.39
CA ARG A 381 2.79 39.93 -21.48
C ARG A 381 2.40 40.65 -22.77
N VAL A 382 1.61 41.73 -22.70
CA VAL A 382 1.26 42.54 -23.86
C VAL A 382 2.49 43.23 -24.43
N LEU A 383 3.38 43.80 -23.57
CA LEU A 383 4.63 44.44 -24.02
C LEU A 383 5.56 43.41 -24.66
N PHE A 384 5.68 42.20 -24.10
CA PHE A 384 6.45 41.10 -24.68
C PHE A 384 5.95 40.76 -26.10
N SER A 385 4.64 40.64 -26.30
CA SER A 385 4.07 40.35 -27.62
C SER A 385 4.30 41.47 -28.61
N GLN A 386 4.20 42.71 -28.16
CA GLN A 386 4.51 43.89 -28.98
C GLN A 386 5.97 43.87 -29.40
N GLU A 387 6.87 43.60 -28.48
CA GLU A 387 8.31 43.57 -28.76
C GLU A 387 8.66 42.41 -29.71
N ALA A 388 8.11 41.23 -29.49
CA ALA A 388 8.28 40.09 -30.40
C ALA A 388 7.81 40.40 -31.83
N PHE A 389 6.68 41.07 -31.96
CA PHE A 389 6.17 41.51 -33.26
C PHE A 389 7.11 42.54 -33.93
N ASN A 390 7.59 43.54 -33.17
CA ASN A 390 8.50 44.57 -33.66
C ASN A 390 9.84 44.00 -34.12
N TRP A 391 10.30 42.90 -33.50
CA TRP A 391 11.51 42.16 -33.87
C TRP A 391 11.31 41.23 -35.08
N GLY A 392 10.09 41.20 -35.65
CA GLY A 392 9.77 40.36 -36.79
C GLY A 392 9.72 38.87 -36.48
N THR A 393 9.46 38.52 -35.23
CA THR A 393 9.27 37.10 -34.82
C THR A 393 8.02 36.56 -35.49
N PRO A 394 8.12 35.59 -36.44
CA PRO A 394 6.96 35.08 -37.14
C PRO A 394 6.08 34.23 -36.20
N TYR A 395 4.80 34.41 -36.28
CA TYR A 395 3.85 33.46 -35.70
C TYR A 395 3.87 32.14 -36.48
N SER A 396 3.80 31.00 -35.79
CA SER A 396 3.73 29.69 -36.43
C SER A 396 2.46 29.52 -37.30
N ALA A 397 1.41 30.29 -36.98
CA ALA A 397 0.19 30.39 -37.75
C ALA A 397 -0.40 31.79 -37.59
N GLU A 398 -1.14 32.26 -38.58
CA GLU A 398 -1.82 33.57 -38.50
C GLU A 398 -2.73 33.61 -37.27
N PRO A 399 -2.61 34.64 -36.39
CA PRO A 399 -3.47 34.79 -35.22
C PRO A 399 -4.94 34.93 -35.61
N ILE A 400 -5.83 34.34 -34.83
CA ILE A 400 -7.28 34.53 -35.04
C ILE A 400 -7.65 35.97 -34.68
N LYS A 401 -8.42 36.61 -35.54
CA LYS A 401 -8.94 37.96 -35.32
C LYS A 401 -9.93 37.93 -34.17
N GLN A 402 -9.58 38.54 -33.06
CA GLN A 402 -10.40 38.65 -31.85
C GLN A 402 -9.87 39.70 -30.89
N MET A 403 -10.74 40.31 -30.09
CA MET A 403 -10.41 41.37 -29.16
C MET A 403 -9.78 40.88 -27.83
N TYR A 404 -9.81 39.57 -27.56
CA TYR A 404 -9.45 39.01 -26.27
C TYR A 404 -8.00 38.57 -26.14
N THR A 405 -7.22 38.65 -27.21
CA THR A 405 -5.77 38.41 -27.22
C THR A 405 -5.09 39.55 -27.92
N TYR A 406 -3.87 39.92 -27.49
CA TYR A 406 -3.11 41.00 -28.11
C TYR A 406 -2.81 40.71 -29.59
N GLU A 407 -2.42 39.49 -29.91
CA GLU A 407 -2.08 39.03 -31.24
C GLU A 407 -3.30 39.09 -32.20
N GLY A 408 -4.47 38.68 -31.71
CA GLY A 408 -5.73 38.77 -32.47
C GLY A 408 -6.19 40.20 -32.67
N LEU A 409 -6.08 41.01 -31.62
CA LEU A 409 -6.39 42.43 -31.64
C LEU A 409 -5.48 43.19 -32.62
N LEU A 410 -4.16 42.87 -32.61
CA LEU A 410 -3.21 43.45 -33.58
C LEU A 410 -3.53 43.03 -35.00
N ASN A 411 -3.91 41.77 -35.26
CA ASN A 411 -4.31 41.31 -36.59
C ASN A 411 -5.56 42.05 -37.10
N MET A 412 -6.57 42.28 -36.23
CA MET A 412 -7.74 43.09 -36.58
C MET A 412 -7.38 44.51 -36.95
N TYR A 413 -6.45 45.11 -36.20
CA TYR A 413 -5.96 46.48 -36.50
C TYR A 413 -5.19 46.55 -37.85
N LEU A 414 -4.28 45.62 -38.08
CA LEU A 414 -3.50 45.54 -39.32
C LEU A 414 -4.36 45.22 -40.55
N SER A 415 -5.45 44.51 -40.36
CA SER A 415 -6.44 44.22 -41.42
C SER A 415 -7.46 45.36 -41.62
N HIS A 416 -7.37 46.44 -40.87
CA HIS A 416 -8.32 47.55 -40.90
C HIS A 416 -9.78 47.17 -40.46
N ASP A 417 -9.93 46.12 -39.68
CA ASP A 417 -11.21 45.72 -39.13
C ASP A 417 -11.67 46.58 -37.95
N ILE A 418 -10.68 47.22 -37.28
CA ILE A 418 -10.89 48.15 -36.18
C ILE A 418 -10.06 49.43 -36.37
N SER A 419 -10.51 50.52 -35.75
CA SER A 419 -9.77 51.81 -35.75
C SER A 419 -8.59 51.80 -34.80
N SER A 420 -7.67 52.75 -34.95
CA SER A 420 -6.55 52.96 -34.03
C SER A 420 -7.02 53.28 -32.61
N GLU A 421 -8.11 54.02 -32.47
CA GLU A 421 -8.70 54.37 -31.18
C GLU A 421 -9.24 53.14 -30.45
N GLU A 422 -9.98 52.28 -31.14
CA GLU A 422 -10.49 50.98 -30.61
C GLU A 422 -9.36 50.05 -30.26
N PHE A 423 -8.31 49.95 -31.11
CA PHE A 423 -7.14 49.13 -30.80
C PHE A 423 -6.47 49.56 -29.50
N LEU A 424 -6.21 50.89 -29.31
CA LEU A 424 -5.58 51.40 -28.10
C LEU A 424 -6.45 51.24 -26.86
N ALA A 425 -7.76 51.41 -26.98
CA ALA A 425 -8.72 51.20 -25.89
C ALA A 425 -8.73 49.76 -25.45
N GLN A 426 -8.83 48.82 -26.39
CA GLN A 426 -8.88 47.40 -26.07
C GLN A 426 -7.52 46.87 -25.57
N ARG A 427 -6.41 47.36 -26.13
CA ARG A 427 -5.08 47.09 -25.61
C ARG A 427 -4.94 47.46 -24.14
N ASN A 428 -5.44 48.64 -23.74
CA ASN A 428 -5.42 49.10 -22.35
C ASN A 428 -6.22 48.15 -21.43
N VAL A 429 -7.36 47.62 -21.91
CA VAL A 429 -8.13 46.56 -21.20
C VAL A 429 -7.27 45.33 -20.97
N LEU A 430 -6.61 44.81 -22.02
CA LEU A 430 -5.74 43.65 -21.94
C LEU A 430 -4.56 43.87 -21.00
N GLU A 431 -3.97 45.08 -20.95
CA GLU A 431 -2.85 45.40 -20.04
C GLU A 431 -3.25 45.45 -18.56
N THR A 432 -4.50 45.82 -18.28
CA THR A 432 -4.98 46.06 -16.90
C THR A 432 -5.79 44.93 -16.30
N GLN A 433 -6.22 43.93 -17.07
CA GLN A 433 -7.09 42.81 -16.65
C GLN A 433 -6.53 42.03 -15.45
N ASN A 434 -5.32 41.57 -15.49
CA ASN A 434 -4.59 40.85 -14.40
C ASN A 434 -5.41 39.72 -13.73
N THR A 435 -6.02 38.87 -14.50
CA THR A 435 -6.80 37.71 -13.98
C THR A 435 -5.97 36.84 -13.05
N ASP A 436 -6.50 36.54 -11.87
CA ASP A 436 -5.90 35.62 -10.92
C ASP A 436 -6.48 34.22 -11.12
N TRP A 437 -5.87 33.46 -12.09
CA TRP A 437 -6.31 32.10 -12.40
C TRP A 437 -6.14 31.13 -11.21
N PHE A 438 -5.13 31.33 -10.35
CA PHE A 438 -5.00 30.52 -9.15
C PHE A 438 -6.22 30.72 -8.23
N LYS A 439 -6.70 31.98 -8.08
CA LYS A 439 -7.87 32.25 -7.26
C LYS A 439 -9.15 31.64 -7.80
N LEU A 440 -9.30 31.57 -9.12
CA LEU A 440 -10.49 31.04 -9.80
C LEU A 440 -10.52 29.52 -9.88
N LEU A 441 -9.35 28.88 -9.99
CA LEU A 441 -9.24 27.45 -10.29
C LEU A 441 -8.79 26.62 -9.08
N THR A 442 -8.28 27.29 -8.03
CA THR A 442 -7.80 26.60 -6.83
C THR A 442 -8.46 27.15 -5.57
N ARG A 443 -8.43 26.33 -4.51
CA ARG A 443 -8.99 26.65 -3.20
C ARG A 443 -8.00 26.43 -2.07
N ARG A 444 -8.30 26.96 -0.90
CA ARG A 444 -7.70 26.49 0.35
C ARG A 444 -8.32 25.14 0.66
N ALA A 445 -7.53 24.09 0.60
CA ALA A 445 -7.99 22.73 0.77
C ALA A 445 -8.19 22.42 2.26
N PHE A 446 -9.32 21.81 2.63
CA PHE A 446 -9.57 21.35 3.98
C PHE A 446 -9.78 19.82 3.99
N SER A 447 -8.84 19.11 4.58
CA SER A 447 -8.87 17.67 4.69
C SER A 447 -8.98 17.24 6.15
N HIS A 448 -9.69 16.15 6.41
CA HIS A 448 -9.78 15.60 7.76
C HIS A 448 -9.86 14.07 7.72
N ASN A 449 -9.32 13.45 8.77
CA ASN A 449 -9.46 12.01 8.97
C ASN A 449 -9.87 11.73 10.43
N HIS A 450 -10.62 10.64 10.61
CA HIS A 450 -11.11 10.16 11.88
C HIS A 450 -10.89 8.66 11.97
N ASN A 451 -10.23 8.21 13.03
CA ASN A 451 -9.96 6.80 13.26
C ASN A 451 -10.42 6.42 14.66
N LEU A 452 -11.29 5.43 14.74
CA LEU A 452 -11.73 4.82 16.00
C LEU A 452 -11.23 3.39 16.04
N SER A 453 -10.53 3.00 17.09
CA SER A 453 -10.13 1.63 17.31
C SER A 453 -10.50 1.14 18.70
N VAL A 454 -10.95 -0.09 18.78
CA VAL A 454 -11.31 -0.79 20.01
C VAL A 454 -10.56 -2.10 20.03
N SER A 455 -9.84 -2.37 21.10
CA SER A 455 -9.11 -3.61 21.27
C SER A 455 -9.19 -4.11 22.70
N GLY A 456 -9.14 -5.42 22.88
CA GLY A 456 -9.23 -6.04 24.19
C GLY A 456 -9.02 -7.55 24.10
N GLY A 457 -9.04 -8.23 25.24
CA GLY A 457 -8.93 -9.66 25.23
C GLY A 457 -8.43 -10.27 26.53
N THR A 458 -7.96 -11.47 26.41
CA THR A 458 -7.31 -12.27 27.46
C THR A 458 -6.15 -13.05 26.82
N ASN A 459 -5.39 -13.79 27.60
CA ASN A 459 -4.36 -14.67 27.06
C ASN A 459 -4.89 -15.75 26.09
N LYS A 460 -6.18 -16.11 26.17
CA LYS A 460 -6.80 -17.14 25.32
C LYS A 460 -7.40 -16.54 24.04
N TYR A 461 -7.92 -15.35 24.10
CA TYR A 461 -8.48 -14.65 22.93
C TYR A 461 -8.20 -13.16 23.01
N SER A 462 -7.97 -12.54 21.88
CA SER A 462 -7.88 -11.08 21.77
C SER A 462 -8.54 -10.63 20.49
N TYR A 463 -9.07 -9.41 20.50
CA TYR A 463 -9.73 -8.81 19.34
C TYR A 463 -9.27 -7.37 19.15
N SER A 464 -9.34 -6.93 17.92
CA SER A 464 -9.12 -5.55 17.51
C SER A 464 -10.11 -5.21 16.41
N ALA A 465 -10.85 -4.14 16.59
CA ALA A 465 -11.75 -3.57 15.58
C ALA A 465 -11.38 -2.12 15.35
N SER A 466 -11.33 -1.70 14.11
CA SER A 466 -11.07 -0.30 13.74
C SER A 466 -12.03 0.16 12.64
N MET A 467 -12.32 1.47 12.65
CA MET A 467 -13.11 2.15 11.65
C MET A 467 -12.43 3.49 11.34
N GLY A 468 -12.21 3.77 10.06
CA GLY A 468 -11.60 5.00 9.59
C GLY A 468 -12.49 5.71 8.58
N TYR A 469 -12.52 7.04 8.65
CA TYR A 469 -13.10 7.91 7.62
C TYR A 469 -12.10 9.01 7.29
N SER A 470 -11.85 9.24 6.02
CA SER A 470 -10.97 10.29 5.52
C SER A 470 -11.64 11.01 4.38
N LYS A 471 -11.65 12.34 4.45
CA LYS A 471 -12.01 13.22 3.35
C LYS A 471 -10.82 14.11 3.05
N SER A 472 -10.33 14.06 1.84
CA SER A 472 -9.23 14.88 1.34
C SER A 472 -9.71 15.76 0.22
N GLU A 473 -9.56 17.07 0.37
CA GLU A 473 -9.79 18.05 -0.67
C GLU A 473 -8.47 18.42 -1.34
N GLY A 474 -8.44 18.38 -2.67
CA GLY A 474 -7.31 18.89 -3.44
C GLY A 474 -7.31 20.42 -3.53
N GLN A 475 -6.17 21.00 -3.86
CA GLN A 475 -6.06 22.43 -4.12
C GLN A 475 -6.85 22.84 -5.35
N GLU A 476 -6.93 22.00 -6.37
CA GLU A 476 -7.76 22.21 -7.57
C GLU A 476 -9.23 22.03 -7.23
N ILE A 477 -10.09 23.00 -7.62
CA ILE A 477 -11.55 22.91 -7.39
C ILE A 477 -12.12 21.79 -8.26
N GLY A 478 -12.72 20.78 -7.65
CA GLY A 478 -13.25 19.58 -8.33
C GLY A 478 -12.44 18.31 -8.09
N ASN A 479 -11.24 18.41 -7.48
CA ASN A 479 -10.46 17.25 -7.08
C ASN A 479 -10.71 16.91 -5.60
N ASP A 480 -11.37 15.79 -5.32
CA ASP A 480 -11.75 15.33 -3.99
C ASP A 480 -11.54 13.81 -3.86
N SER A 481 -11.21 13.36 -2.65
CA SER A 481 -11.11 11.94 -2.32
C SER A 481 -11.80 11.65 -0.98
N GLU A 482 -12.67 10.64 -0.95
CA GLU A 482 -13.32 10.15 0.26
C GLU A 482 -13.03 8.66 0.43
N ARG A 483 -12.61 8.26 1.62
CA ARG A 483 -12.30 6.86 1.95
C ARG A 483 -12.90 6.45 3.28
N MET A 484 -13.57 5.32 3.29
CA MET A 484 -14.02 4.62 4.50
C MET A 484 -13.30 3.29 4.61
N THR A 485 -12.83 2.96 5.80
CA THR A 485 -12.14 1.68 6.08
C THR A 485 -12.72 1.02 7.30
N GLY A 486 -12.71 -0.30 7.33
CA GLY A 486 -13.11 -1.09 8.50
C GLY A 486 -12.24 -2.34 8.60
N ARG A 487 -11.82 -2.67 9.82
CA ARG A 487 -11.04 -3.87 10.11
C ARG A 487 -11.56 -4.56 11.35
N LEU A 488 -11.61 -5.88 11.30
CA LEU A 488 -11.84 -6.76 12.45
C LEU A 488 -10.78 -7.84 12.45
N ALA A 489 -10.04 -7.96 13.54
CA ALA A 489 -9.04 -9.01 13.72
C ALA A 489 -9.25 -9.71 15.06
N ILE A 490 -9.16 -11.03 15.05
CA ILE A 490 -9.35 -11.90 16.20
C ILE A 490 -8.17 -12.87 16.28
N THR A 491 -7.60 -12.99 17.47
CA THR A 491 -6.60 -14.02 17.78
C THR A 491 -7.17 -14.95 18.83
N ILE A 492 -7.17 -16.24 18.56
CA ILE A 492 -7.66 -17.28 19.48
C ILE A 492 -6.50 -18.23 19.79
N ARG A 493 -6.31 -18.56 21.06
CA ARG A 493 -5.34 -19.54 21.55
C ARG A 493 -6.07 -20.62 22.34
N PRO A 494 -6.67 -21.62 21.65
CA PRO A 494 -7.44 -22.67 22.32
C PRO A 494 -6.58 -23.46 23.30
N VAL A 495 -5.35 -23.74 22.90
CA VAL A 495 -4.30 -24.37 23.70
C VAL A 495 -3.00 -23.58 23.53
N GLN A 496 -2.04 -23.73 24.44
CA GLN A 496 -0.77 -22.99 24.42
C GLN A 496 0.03 -23.17 23.11
N LYS A 497 -0.11 -24.31 22.44
CA LYS A 497 0.61 -24.66 21.21
C LYS A 497 -0.08 -24.23 19.92
N LEU A 498 -1.34 -23.79 19.98
CA LEU A 498 -2.11 -23.41 18.79
C LEU A 498 -2.56 -21.95 18.86
N THR A 499 -2.19 -21.17 17.85
CA THR A 499 -2.65 -19.80 17.66
C THR A 499 -3.37 -19.69 16.32
N ILE A 500 -4.57 -19.12 16.34
CA ILE A 500 -5.41 -18.86 15.17
C ILE A 500 -5.62 -17.37 15.10
N ASN A 501 -5.19 -16.75 14.00
CA ASN A 501 -5.44 -15.35 13.70
C ASN A 501 -6.40 -15.29 12.50
N ALA A 502 -7.48 -14.55 12.64
CA ALA A 502 -8.39 -14.27 11.54
C ALA A 502 -8.59 -12.75 11.42
N ALA A 503 -8.59 -12.24 10.22
CA ALA A 503 -8.87 -10.83 9.99
C ALA A 503 -9.75 -10.64 8.76
N ILE A 504 -10.62 -9.63 8.84
CA ILE A 504 -11.44 -9.14 7.73
C ILE A 504 -11.18 -7.65 7.62
N ASN A 505 -10.88 -7.20 6.41
CA ASN A 505 -10.69 -5.79 6.10
C ASN A 505 -11.64 -5.39 4.98
N GLY A 506 -12.20 -4.20 5.06
CA GLY A 506 -13.03 -3.63 4.01
C GLY A 506 -12.73 -2.16 3.81
N SER A 507 -12.81 -1.69 2.58
CA SER A 507 -12.74 -0.26 2.27
C SER A 507 -13.65 0.12 1.12
N VAL A 508 -14.09 1.37 1.15
CA VAL A 508 -14.77 2.04 0.03
C VAL A 508 -14.04 3.36 -0.19
N ASN A 509 -13.63 3.59 -1.43
CA ASN A 509 -12.92 4.80 -1.84
C ASN A 509 -13.65 5.44 -3.02
N THR A 510 -13.80 6.76 -2.99
CA THR A 510 -14.36 7.54 -4.10
C THR A 510 -13.46 8.73 -4.36
N ASN A 511 -12.98 8.86 -5.60
CA ASN A 511 -12.17 9.97 -6.06
C ASN A 511 -12.93 10.72 -7.15
N LYS A 512 -12.83 12.05 -7.15
CA LYS A 512 -13.32 12.93 -8.20
C LYS A 512 -12.12 13.66 -8.81
N GLY A 513 -12.19 13.88 -10.11
CA GLY A 513 -11.15 14.53 -10.89
C GLY A 513 -11.70 15.12 -12.20
N PHE A 514 -10.85 15.25 -13.16
CA PHE A 514 -11.12 15.95 -14.41
C PHE A 514 -11.04 14.98 -15.60
N ALA A 515 -11.64 15.39 -16.73
CA ALA A 515 -11.62 14.68 -18.00
C ALA A 515 -11.21 15.66 -19.13
N GLY A 516 -11.08 15.16 -20.36
CA GLY A 516 -10.91 15.95 -21.57
C GLY A 516 -9.68 16.85 -21.61
N GLY A 517 -8.64 16.54 -20.86
CA GLY A 517 -7.46 17.39 -20.78
C GLY A 517 -7.62 18.62 -19.87
N VAL A 518 -8.72 18.71 -19.12
CA VAL A 518 -8.93 19.76 -18.11
C VAL A 518 -7.89 19.65 -17.00
N ASN A 519 -7.01 20.64 -16.91
CA ASN A 519 -5.92 20.71 -15.94
C ASN A 519 -5.89 22.09 -15.29
N PRO A 520 -6.64 22.34 -14.20
CA PRO A 520 -6.77 23.66 -13.58
C PRO A 520 -5.44 24.29 -13.16
N LEU A 521 -4.54 23.53 -12.56
CA LEU A 521 -3.23 24.03 -12.14
C LEU A 521 -2.33 24.32 -13.37
N GLY A 522 -2.32 23.42 -14.34
CA GLY A 522 -1.62 23.64 -15.60
C GLY A 522 -2.12 24.89 -16.32
N TYR A 523 -3.43 25.06 -16.43
CA TYR A 523 -4.04 26.25 -17.03
C TYR A 523 -3.66 27.53 -16.28
N ALA A 524 -3.73 27.54 -14.94
CA ALA A 524 -3.34 28.70 -14.14
C ALA A 524 -1.87 29.09 -14.29
N THR A 525 -0.98 28.14 -14.58
CA THR A 525 0.46 28.38 -14.75
C THR A 525 0.86 28.81 -16.17
N THR A 526 0.09 28.42 -17.19
CA THR A 526 0.44 28.67 -18.61
C THR A 526 -0.41 29.73 -19.26
N THR A 527 -1.60 30.03 -18.73
CA THR A 527 -2.54 30.94 -19.36
C THR A 527 -2.21 32.38 -19.05
N ASN A 528 -2.36 33.20 -20.09
CA ASN A 528 -2.17 34.64 -20.04
C ASN A 528 -3.18 35.30 -19.09
N ARG A 529 -2.70 36.14 -18.19
CA ARG A 529 -3.50 36.90 -17.22
C ARG A 529 -4.34 38.01 -17.81
N SER A 530 -4.09 38.40 -19.08
CA SER A 530 -4.91 39.39 -19.81
C SER A 530 -6.25 38.82 -20.32
N ILE A 531 -6.47 37.49 -20.21
CA ILE A 531 -7.72 36.86 -20.61
C ILE A 531 -8.75 37.02 -19.50
N ASP A 532 -9.93 37.52 -19.89
CA ASP A 532 -11.09 37.61 -19.02
C ASP A 532 -11.71 36.21 -18.82
N PRO A 533 -11.95 35.75 -17.58
CA PRO A 533 -12.49 34.43 -17.30
C PRO A 533 -13.94 34.22 -17.80
N ASP A 534 -14.69 35.29 -17.97
CA ASP A 534 -16.12 35.24 -18.39
C ASP A 534 -16.30 35.21 -19.91
N VAL A 535 -15.20 35.37 -20.66
CA VAL A 535 -15.23 35.44 -22.11
C VAL A 535 -14.93 34.11 -22.77
N TYR A 536 -15.65 33.81 -23.83
CA TYR A 536 -15.32 32.71 -24.74
C TYR A 536 -14.45 33.27 -25.88
N TYR A 537 -13.17 32.90 -25.86
CA TYR A 537 -12.26 33.31 -26.90
C TYR A 537 -12.12 32.27 -28.02
N GLN A 538 -11.76 32.72 -29.22
CA GLN A 538 -11.72 31.84 -30.38
C GLN A 538 -10.41 31.06 -30.41
N MET A 539 -10.50 29.75 -30.61
CA MET A 539 -9.37 28.84 -30.82
C MET A 539 -9.47 28.19 -32.21
N LYS A 540 -8.31 27.99 -32.85
CA LYS A 540 -8.23 27.19 -34.08
C LYS A 540 -8.46 25.73 -33.72
N ALA A 541 -9.41 25.11 -34.36
CA ALA A 541 -9.71 23.69 -34.22
C ALA A 541 -9.53 22.99 -35.57
N SER A 542 -8.85 21.87 -35.56
CA SER A 542 -8.70 21.02 -36.75
C SER A 542 -9.79 19.95 -36.71
N TYR A 543 -10.92 20.29 -37.27
CA TYR A 543 -12.03 19.32 -37.38
C TYR A 543 -11.68 18.25 -38.40
N PRO A 544 -11.77 16.95 -38.06
CA PRO A 544 -11.26 15.86 -38.90
C PRO A 544 -11.95 15.69 -40.23
N TYR A 545 -13.12 16.31 -40.45
CA TYR A 545 -14.03 16.03 -41.57
C TYR A 545 -14.25 17.18 -42.56
N ASN A 546 -13.61 18.32 -42.34
CA ASN A 546 -13.71 19.47 -43.24
C ASN A 546 -12.34 19.99 -43.61
N GLU A 547 -12.16 20.26 -44.91
CA GLU A 547 -10.99 20.99 -45.39
C GLU A 547 -11.03 22.42 -44.84
N GLY A 548 -10.24 22.70 -43.82
CA GLY A 548 -10.03 24.04 -43.27
C GLY A 548 -9.99 24.08 -41.75
N VAL A 549 -9.20 25.04 -41.25
CA VAL A 549 -9.13 25.38 -39.83
C VAL A 549 -10.38 26.19 -39.51
N ARG A 550 -11.18 25.68 -38.56
CA ARG A 550 -12.32 26.41 -38.02
C ARG A 550 -11.94 27.10 -36.72
N SER A 551 -12.67 28.15 -36.40
CA SER A 551 -12.59 28.82 -35.12
C SER A 551 -13.76 28.39 -34.27
N LEU A 552 -13.46 27.88 -33.06
CA LEU A 552 -14.44 27.46 -32.07
C LEU A 552 -14.23 28.26 -30.78
N SER A 553 -15.30 28.46 -30.05
CA SER A 553 -15.32 29.20 -28.79
C SER A 553 -14.84 28.35 -27.64
N TYR A 554 -13.87 28.83 -26.88
CA TYR A 554 -13.30 28.13 -25.72
C TYR A 554 -13.38 28.98 -24.46
N ASN A 555 -13.78 28.36 -23.35
CA ASN A 555 -13.68 28.91 -22.02
C ASN A 555 -13.32 27.79 -21.03
N PHE A 556 -12.20 27.92 -20.32
CA PHE A 556 -11.72 26.89 -19.44
C PHE A 556 -12.67 26.56 -18.27
N ILE A 557 -13.37 27.57 -17.74
CA ILE A 557 -14.34 27.38 -16.66
C ILE A 557 -15.52 26.53 -17.16
N ASN A 558 -15.97 26.80 -18.39
CA ASN A 558 -17.01 26.00 -19.05
C ASN A 558 -16.55 24.52 -19.20
N GLU A 559 -15.31 24.29 -19.66
CA GLU A 559 -14.78 22.92 -19.81
C GLU A 559 -14.75 22.19 -18.48
N ARG A 560 -14.26 22.84 -17.43
CA ARG A 560 -14.20 22.24 -16.07
C ARG A 560 -15.60 21.95 -15.52
N GLU A 561 -16.58 22.78 -15.74
CA GLU A 561 -17.95 22.63 -15.20
C GLU A 561 -18.79 21.61 -15.97
N ASN A 562 -18.46 21.39 -17.25
CA ASN A 562 -19.19 20.52 -18.15
C ASN A 562 -18.47 19.19 -18.44
N SER A 563 -17.41 18.88 -17.72
CA SER A 563 -16.70 17.62 -17.79
C SER A 563 -16.29 17.14 -16.41
N GLY A 564 -15.85 15.89 -16.31
CA GLY A 564 -15.36 15.37 -15.05
C GLY A 564 -14.99 13.90 -15.11
N SER A 565 -14.37 13.44 -14.03
CA SER A 565 -14.12 12.02 -13.81
C SER A 565 -14.45 11.61 -12.38
N LYS A 566 -14.82 10.35 -12.23
CA LYS A 566 -15.12 9.72 -10.94
C LYS A 566 -14.61 8.31 -10.92
N SER A 567 -13.89 7.97 -9.87
CA SER A 567 -13.45 6.60 -9.58
C SER A 567 -14.07 6.15 -8.26
N ALA A 568 -14.72 5.00 -8.26
CA ALA A 568 -15.26 4.38 -7.06
C ALA A 568 -14.71 2.96 -6.95
N SER A 569 -14.11 2.61 -5.81
CA SER A 569 -13.61 1.28 -5.57
C SER A 569 -14.08 0.72 -4.24
N SER A 570 -14.33 -0.58 -4.20
CA SER A 570 -14.63 -1.32 -2.97
C SER A 570 -13.70 -2.53 -2.88
N TYR A 571 -13.08 -2.68 -1.72
CA TYR A 571 -12.19 -3.77 -1.42
C TYR A 571 -12.66 -4.54 -0.19
N LEU A 572 -12.63 -5.87 -0.27
CA LEU A 572 -12.88 -6.77 0.83
C LEU A 572 -11.78 -7.82 0.87
N SER A 573 -11.18 -8.05 2.02
CA SER A 573 -10.26 -9.17 2.20
C SER A 573 -10.53 -9.93 3.48
N ALA A 574 -10.27 -11.23 3.44
CA ALA A 574 -10.31 -12.12 4.57
C ALA A 574 -9.00 -12.91 4.64
N SER A 575 -8.44 -13.02 5.83
CA SER A 575 -7.22 -13.79 6.07
C SER A 575 -7.37 -14.71 7.27
N LEU A 576 -6.74 -15.88 7.18
CA LEU A 576 -6.65 -16.87 8.25
C LEU A 576 -5.20 -17.34 8.36
N ASP A 577 -4.61 -17.17 9.53
CA ASP A 577 -3.27 -17.67 9.86
C ASP A 577 -3.39 -18.63 11.05
N LEU A 578 -2.96 -19.86 10.87
CA LEU A 578 -2.95 -20.90 11.87
C LEU A 578 -1.51 -21.29 12.15
N LYS A 579 -1.05 -21.09 13.38
CA LYS A 579 0.27 -21.45 13.84
C LYS A 579 0.18 -22.54 14.91
N TRP A 580 0.73 -23.72 14.60
CA TRP A 580 0.74 -24.88 15.48
C TRP A 580 2.18 -25.29 15.84
N ASN A 581 2.57 -25.07 17.08
CA ASN A 581 3.85 -25.52 17.64
C ASN A 581 3.72 -27.03 17.97
N ILE A 582 4.02 -27.88 16.97
CA ILE A 582 3.97 -29.35 17.13
C ILE A 582 4.94 -29.80 18.24
N LEU A 583 6.18 -29.30 18.12
CA LEU A 583 7.26 -29.45 19.11
C LEU A 583 7.83 -28.05 19.41
N ASP A 584 8.62 -27.91 20.46
CA ASP A 584 9.21 -26.61 20.82
C ASP A 584 10.15 -26.05 19.73
N TRP A 585 10.67 -26.92 18.86
CA TRP A 585 11.55 -26.61 17.75
C TRP A 585 10.90 -26.79 16.36
N LEU A 586 9.65 -27.28 16.28
CA LEU A 586 8.95 -27.53 15.03
C LEU A 586 7.57 -26.90 15.04
N THR A 587 7.37 -25.96 14.13
CA THR A 587 6.12 -25.23 13.97
C THR A 587 5.55 -25.46 12.56
N TYR A 588 4.29 -25.82 12.47
CA TYR A 588 3.50 -25.78 11.25
C TYR A 588 2.71 -24.48 11.20
N GLN A 589 2.71 -23.83 10.04
CA GLN A 589 1.93 -22.63 9.80
C GLN A 589 1.16 -22.75 8.48
N PHE A 590 -0.14 -22.53 8.56
CA PHE A 590 -1.04 -22.37 7.42
C PHE A 590 -1.44 -20.89 7.35
N THR A 591 -1.36 -20.29 6.14
CA THR A 591 -1.86 -18.94 5.87
C THR A 591 -2.77 -19.00 4.65
N GLY A 592 -4.02 -18.57 4.81
CA GLY A 592 -5.00 -18.45 3.73
C GLY A 592 -5.45 -17.00 3.59
N GLY A 593 -5.54 -16.50 2.38
CA GLY A 593 -6.03 -15.16 2.06
C GLY A 593 -6.98 -15.17 0.88
N TYR A 594 -8.01 -14.37 0.96
CA TYR A 594 -8.92 -14.06 -0.14
C TYR A 594 -9.10 -12.55 -0.22
N SER A 595 -9.12 -12.01 -1.43
CA SER A 595 -9.45 -10.60 -1.67
C SER A 595 -10.37 -10.44 -2.86
N ASP A 596 -11.23 -9.44 -2.79
CA ASP A 596 -12.21 -9.03 -3.81
C ASP A 596 -12.14 -7.52 -3.96
N ASN A 597 -11.84 -7.04 -5.15
CA ASN A 597 -11.71 -5.64 -5.49
C ASN A 597 -12.61 -5.32 -6.69
N ASN A 598 -13.56 -4.42 -6.48
CA ASN A 598 -14.41 -3.89 -7.53
C ASN A 598 -14.11 -2.41 -7.73
N SER A 599 -13.89 -1.99 -8.96
CA SER A 599 -13.63 -0.59 -9.30
C SER A 599 -14.47 -0.18 -10.49
N THR A 600 -15.08 0.98 -10.40
CA THR A 600 -15.80 1.67 -11.48
C THR A 600 -15.16 3.02 -11.69
N ASN A 601 -14.71 3.27 -12.91
CA ASN A 601 -14.13 4.55 -13.32
C ASN A 601 -14.98 5.11 -14.44
N GLU A 602 -15.38 6.36 -14.29
CA GLU A 602 -16.19 7.12 -15.25
C GLU A 602 -15.46 8.41 -15.60
N ALA A 603 -15.47 8.77 -16.87
CA ALA A 603 -15.05 10.09 -17.35
C ALA A 603 -16.06 10.56 -18.40
N TRP A 604 -16.46 11.81 -18.30
CA TRP A 604 -17.47 12.36 -19.19
C TRP A 604 -17.12 13.75 -19.68
N GLU A 605 -17.52 14.01 -20.90
CA GLU A 605 -17.54 15.31 -21.56
C GLU A 605 -18.96 15.62 -22.02
N SER A 606 -19.56 16.69 -21.53
CA SER A 606 -20.91 17.05 -21.96
C SER A 606 -20.91 17.72 -23.35
N GLU A 607 -22.06 17.80 -23.95
CA GLU A 607 -22.26 18.44 -25.25
C GLU A 607 -21.87 19.94 -25.30
N ARG A 608 -21.66 20.59 -24.16
CA ARG A 608 -21.29 22.00 -24.02
C ARG A 608 -19.80 22.26 -24.08
N THR A 609 -18.98 21.22 -24.09
CA THR A 609 -17.52 21.38 -24.09
C THR A 609 -16.97 21.68 -25.48
N PHE A 610 -15.87 22.42 -25.48
CA PHE A 610 -15.04 22.63 -26.66
C PHE A 610 -14.49 21.28 -27.16
N TYR A 611 -14.15 20.37 -26.25
CA TYR A 611 -13.69 19.01 -26.62
C TYR A 611 -14.67 18.30 -27.55
N ILE A 612 -15.97 18.31 -27.24
CA ILE A 612 -16.99 17.71 -28.11
C ILE A 612 -17.19 18.51 -29.40
N ALA A 613 -17.12 19.83 -29.33
CA ALA A 613 -17.18 20.69 -30.52
C ALA A 613 -16.02 20.41 -31.48
N GLU A 614 -14.80 20.31 -30.98
CA GLU A 614 -13.58 20.08 -31.78
C GLU A 614 -13.53 18.66 -32.37
N ASN A 615 -13.79 17.63 -31.57
CA ASN A 615 -13.57 16.25 -32.00
C ASN A 615 -14.73 15.64 -32.78
N TYR A 616 -15.98 16.12 -32.58
CA TYR A 616 -17.16 15.42 -33.08
C TYR A 616 -18.14 16.32 -33.84
N ARG A 617 -18.23 17.61 -33.55
CA ARG A 617 -19.34 18.44 -34.00
C ARG A 617 -18.91 19.49 -35.05
N GLY A 618 -17.79 20.15 -34.86
CA GLY A 618 -17.28 21.16 -35.77
C GLY A 618 -17.95 22.54 -35.66
N TYR A 619 -18.80 22.77 -34.65
CA TYR A 619 -19.42 24.04 -34.33
C TYR A 619 -19.72 24.15 -32.83
N ASP A 620 -19.88 25.37 -32.34
CA ASP A 620 -20.21 25.62 -30.93
C ASP A 620 -21.58 25.10 -30.53
N PHE A 621 -21.77 24.72 -29.28
CA PHE A 621 -23.03 24.26 -28.75
C PHE A 621 -24.17 25.29 -29.04
N ASN A 622 -25.29 24.83 -29.60
CA ASN A 622 -26.44 25.63 -29.96
C ASN A 622 -26.17 26.76 -30.98
N SER A 623 -25.05 26.79 -31.68
CA SER A 623 -24.72 27.83 -32.65
C SER A 623 -25.36 27.61 -34.02
N VAL A 624 -25.82 26.40 -34.35
CA VAL A 624 -26.39 26.04 -35.64
C VAL A 624 -27.81 25.45 -35.49
N SER A 625 -28.62 25.68 -36.48
CA SER A 625 -29.98 25.12 -36.50
C SER A 625 -29.96 23.60 -36.72
N PRO A 626 -30.84 22.82 -36.08
CA PRO A 626 -31.00 21.39 -36.35
C PRO A 626 -31.37 21.07 -37.81
N ALA A 627 -31.92 22.04 -38.54
CA ALA A 627 -32.24 21.90 -39.97
C ALA A 627 -31.05 22.12 -40.88
N SER A 628 -29.92 22.67 -40.36
CA SER A 628 -28.76 23.04 -41.17
C SER A 628 -28.01 21.79 -41.69
N LYS A 629 -27.19 22.02 -42.74
CA LYS A 629 -26.30 20.97 -43.28
C LYS A 629 -25.23 20.58 -42.30
N GLU A 630 -24.67 21.55 -41.58
CA GLU A 630 -23.64 21.38 -40.57
C GLU A 630 -24.12 20.46 -39.45
N PHE A 631 -25.31 20.69 -38.91
CA PHE A 631 -25.92 19.84 -37.87
C PHE A 631 -26.10 18.40 -38.35
N LYS A 632 -26.63 18.22 -39.54
CA LYS A 632 -26.91 16.89 -40.16
C LYS A 632 -25.60 16.14 -40.51
N ALA A 633 -24.51 16.85 -40.80
CA ALA A 633 -23.22 16.28 -41.13
C ALA A 633 -22.33 16.01 -39.89
N ALA A 634 -22.72 16.51 -38.71
CA ALA A 634 -21.96 16.33 -37.49
C ALA A 634 -22.03 14.86 -37.01
N LEU A 635 -20.91 14.34 -36.54
CA LEU A 635 -20.82 12.99 -35.99
C LEU A 635 -21.61 12.85 -34.70
N LEU A 636 -21.59 13.89 -33.87
CA LEU A 636 -22.25 13.97 -32.57
C LEU A 636 -22.99 15.31 -32.47
N PRO A 637 -24.13 15.47 -33.16
CA PRO A 637 -24.85 16.73 -33.18
C PRO A 637 -25.43 17.13 -31.82
N PHE A 638 -25.70 16.18 -30.93
CA PHE A 638 -26.17 16.37 -29.57
C PHE A 638 -25.58 15.32 -28.62
N GLY A 639 -25.64 15.65 -27.34
CA GLY A 639 -25.03 14.82 -26.29
C GLY A 639 -23.48 14.87 -26.31
N GLY A 640 -22.93 14.33 -25.33
CA GLY A 640 -21.48 14.24 -25.12
C GLY A 640 -20.96 12.81 -25.16
N GLU A 641 -19.85 12.58 -24.49
CA GLU A 641 -19.17 11.30 -24.40
C GLU A 641 -19.11 10.85 -22.96
N LEU A 642 -19.33 9.55 -22.70
CA LEU A 642 -19.13 8.91 -21.41
C LEU A 642 -18.24 7.68 -21.60
N PHE A 643 -17.10 7.70 -20.99
CA PHE A 643 -16.25 6.52 -20.82
C PHE A 643 -16.54 5.86 -19.48
N THR A 644 -16.75 4.55 -19.47
CA THR A 644 -16.95 3.74 -18.26
C THR A 644 -16.03 2.54 -18.28
N ASN A 645 -15.29 2.33 -17.19
CA ASN A 645 -14.46 1.17 -16.97
C ASN A 645 -14.86 0.48 -15.68
N ASN A 646 -15.42 -0.72 -15.78
CA ASN A 646 -15.76 -1.58 -14.64
C ASN A 646 -14.79 -2.74 -14.57
N THR A 647 -14.10 -2.88 -13.44
CA THR A 647 -13.17 -3.96 -13.18
C THR A 647 -13.53 -4.72 -11.92
N HIS A 648 -13.39 -6.03 -11.99
CA HIS A 648 -13.53 -6.94 -10.86
C HIS A 648 -12.32 -7.86 -10.80
N GLN A 649 -11.56 -7.75 -9.72
CA GLN A 649 -10.39 -8.58 -9.45
C GLN A 649 -10.65 -9.36 -8.17
N TYR A 650 -10.49 -10.68 -8.22
CA TYR A 650 -10.47 -11.49 -7.01
C TYR A 650 -9.25 -12.39 -6.99
N SER A 651 -8.69 -12.58 -5.81
CA SER A 651 -7.52 -13.41 -5.64
C SER A 651 -7.63 -14.30 -4.40
N TYR A 652 -6.95 -15.44 -4.43
CA TYR A 652 -6.71 -16.26 -3.27
C TYR A 652 -5.25 -16.68 -3.19
N ASN A 653 -4.77 -16.76 -1.95
CA ASN A 653 -3.42 -17.19 -1.61
C ASN A 653 -3.51 -18.26 -0.51
N ILE A 654 -2.85 -19.38 -0.70
CA ILE A 654 -2.78 -20.48 0.25
C ILE A 654 -1.32 -20.84 0.45
N GLN A 655 -0.84 -20.80 1.68
CA GLN A 655 0.53 -21.11 2.05
C GLN A 655 0.55 -22.19 3.13
N ASN A 656 1.42 -23.16 2.98
CA ASN A 656 1.75 -24.14 4.00
C ASN A 656 3.25 -24.10 4.27
N LYS A 657 3.62 -23.97 5.52
CA LYS A 657 5.00 -23.78 5.97
C LYS A 657 5.32 -24.69 7.13
N LEU A 658 6.47 -25.33 7.09
CA LEU A 658 7.03 -26.10 8.19
C LEU A 658 8.35 -25.44 8.60
N GLN A 659 8.36 -24.88 9.80
CA GLN A 659 9.51 -24.16 10.35
C GLN A 659 10.18 -25.00 11.43
N PHE A 660 11.48 -25.19 11.28
CA PHE A 660 12.37 -25.75 12.26
C PHE A 660 13.18 -24.61 12.90
N SER A 661 13.15 -24.48 14.22
CA SER A 661 13.92 -23.46 14.96
C SER A 661 14.47 -24.07 16.25
N LYS A 662 15.80 -24.25 16.33
CA LYS A 662 16.45 -24.89 17.48
C LYS A 662 17.73 -24.15 17.86
N ALA A 663 17.84 -23.81 19.13
CA ALA A 663 19.11 -23.44 19.75
C ALA A 663 19.72 -24.73 20.30
N PHE A 664 20.93 -25.10 19.83
CA PHE A 664 21.64 -26.25 20.31
C PHE A 664 22.37 -25.94 21.64
N ASN A 665 22.76 -24.67 21.79
CA ASN A 665 23.29 -24.03 22.97
C ASN A 665 23.10 -22.52 22.87
N ASP A 666 23.57 -21.74 23.84
CA ASP A 666 23.42 -20.29 23.84
C ASP A 666 24.16 -19.60 22.67
N GLU A 667 25.08 -20.30 22.02
CA GLU A 667 25.91 -19.75 20.94
C GLU A 667 25.53 -20.22 19.54
N ASN A 668 24.81 -21.36 19.38
CA ASN A 668 24.52 -21.96 18.08
C ASN A 668 23.02 -22.13 17.86
N ARG A 669 22.51 -21.56 16.77
CA ARG A 669 21.11 -21.60 16.42
C ARG A 669 20.92 -21.96 14.95
N LEU A 670 19.91 -22.77 14.68
CA LEU A 670 19.48 -23.15 13.35
C LEU A 670 18.01 -22.79 13.17
N ASN A 671 17.72 -22.02 12.14
CA ASN A 671 16.37 -21.75 11.64
C ASN A 671 16.28 -22.27 10.21
N ALA A 672 15.34 -23.14 9.93
CA ALA A 672 15.07 -23.63 8.60
C ALA A 672 13.57 -23.60 8.35
N LEU A 673 13.16 -23.38 7.11
CA LEU A 673 11.78 -23.37 6.70
C LEU A 673 11.65 -24.02 5.33
N ILE A 674 10.63 -24.85 5.19
CA ILE A 674 10.18 -25.39 3.90
C ILE A 674 8.72 -24.97 3.74
N GLY A 675 8.37 -24.50 2.56
CA GLY A 675 7.01 -24.05 2.31
C GLY A 675 6.56 -24.26 0.88
N MET A 676 5.25 -24.23 0.70
CA MET A 676 4.59 -24.17 -0.60
C MET A 676 3.54 -23.08 -0.61
N GLU A 677 3.32 -22.47 -1.76
CA GLU A 677 2.35 -21.42 -1.99
C GLU A 677 1.56 -21.68 -3.27
N LEU A 678 0.24 -21.51 -3.18
CA LEU A 678 -0.70 -21.48 -4.29
C LEU A 678 -1.32 -20.10 -4.34
N ARG A 679 -1.25 -19.44 -5.48
CA ARG A 679 -1.87 -18.13 -5.69
C ARG A 679 -2.59 -18.12 -7.03
N SER A 680 -3.79 -17.55 -7.04
CA SER A 680 -4.56 -17.32 -8.25
C SER A 680 -5.21 -15.95 -8.20
N THR A 681 -5.09 -15.21 -9.29
CA THR A 681 -5.70 -13.88 -9.46
C THR A 681 -6.50 -13.88 -10.75
N THR A 682 -7.78 -13.60 -10.67
CA THR A 682 -8.65 -13.45 -11.83
C THR A 682 -9.07 -11.99 -11.95
N ASN A 683 -8.86 -11.44 -13.14
CA ASN A 683 -9.23 -10.09 -13.51
C ASN A 683 -10.33 -10.15 -14.58
N LYS A 684 -11.43 -9.47 -14.32
CA LYS A 684 -12.53 -9.29 -15.26
C LYS A 684 -12.78 -7.80 -15.42
N GLY A 685 -12.96 -7.35 -16.64
CA GLY A 685 -13.22 -5.94 -16.91
C GLY A 685 -14.06 -5.75 -18.15
N ILE A 686 -14.85 -4.68 -18.14
CA ILE A 686 -15.53 -4.16 -19.30
C ILE A 686 -15.26 -2.65 -19.28
N ASN A 687 -14.70 -2.15 -20.35
CA ASN A 687 -14.69 -0.73 -20.64
C ASN A 687 -15.61 -0.46 -21.83
N ASN A 688 -16.24 0.69 -21.77
CA ASN A 688 -17.18 1.11 -22.78
C ASN A 688 -17.13 2.63 -22.93
N THR A 689 -17.13 3.11 -24.16
CA THR A 689 -17.36 4.50 -24.50
C THR A 689 -18.71 4.60 -25.17
N VAL A 690 -19.57 5.47 -24.66
CA VAL A 690 -20.85 5.76 -25.24
C VAL A 690 -20.94 7.23 -25.61
N TRP A 691 -21.60 7.50 -26.72
CA TRP A 691 -21.81 8.84 -27.23
C TRP A 691 -23.29 9.20 -27.18
N GLY A 692 -23.59 10.49 -27.12
CA GLY A 692 -24.94 10.98 -26.88
C GLY A 692 -25.28 11.07 -25.38
N TYR A 693 -24.29 11.15 -24.52
CA TYR A 693 -24.50 11.28 -23.07
C TYR A 693 -24.90 12.70 -22.67
N VAL A 694 -26.00 12.82 -21.92
CA VAL A 694 -26.54 14.11 -21.46
C VAL A 694 -26.65 14.08 -19.93
N PRO A 695 -25.64 14.53 -19.20
CA PRO A 695 -25.60 14.46 -17.74
C PRO A 695 -26.70 15.27 -17.07
N ASP A 696 -27.06 16.44 -17.62
CA ASP A 696 -28.03 17.39 -17.07
C ASP A 696 -29.46 16.90 -17.16
N ARG A 697 -29.74 15.86 -17.94
CA ARG A 697 -31.07 15.30 -18.18
C ARG A 697 -31.26 13.92 -17.56
N GLY A 698 -30.67 13.69 -16.42
CA GLY A 698 -30.76 12.41 -15.70
C GLY A 698 -29.86 11.33 -16.23
N GLU A 699 -28.66 11.72 -16.74
CA GLU A 699 -27.64 10.82 -17.26
C GLU A 699 -28.14 9.95 -18.43
N VAL A 700 -29.01 10.52 -19.27
CA VAL A 700 -29.55 9.84 -20.43
C VAL A 700 -28.51 9.69 -21.53
N ILE A 701 -28.54 8.57 -22.20
CA ILE A 701 -27.77 8.31 -23.41
C ILE A 701 -28.77 8.28 -24.58
N THR A 702 -28.60 9.20 -25.53
CA THR A 702 -29.41 9.28 -26.75
C THR A 702 -28.51 8.99 -27.93
N SER A 703 -28.81 7.96 -28.72
CA SER A 703 -28.03 7.64 -29.92
C SER A 703 -27.92 8.85 -30.84
N PRO A 704 -26.71 9.34 -31.09
CA PRO A 704 -26.51 10.55 -31.88
C PRO A 704 -26.63 10.30 -33.39
N THR A 705 -26.61 9.04 -33.81
CA THR A 705 -26.49 8.68 -35.21
C THR A 705 -27.84 8.37 -35.82
N THR A 706 -28.22 9.13 -36.84
CA THR A 706 -29.20 8.72 -37.80
C THR A 706 -28.51 8.02 -38.97
N LEU A 707 -29.17 7.09 -39.64
CA LEU A 707 -28.66 6.43 -40.84
C LEU A 707 -28.15 7.39 -41.91
N GLN A 708 -28.66 8.66 -41.93
CA GLN A 708 -28.18 9.73 -42.82
C GLN A 708 -26.76 10.22 -42.53
N ALA A 709 -26.26 10.03 -41.31
CA ALA A 709 -24.87 10.35 -40.99
C ALA A 709 -23.86 9.36 -41.63
N PHE A 710 -24.33 8.26 -42.18
CA PHE A 710 -23.56 7.25 -42.89
C PHE A 710 -23.56 7.35 -44.41
N GLU A 711 -24.21 8.38 -45.00
CA GLU A 711 -24.01 8.65 -46.40
C GLU A 711 -22.49 8.95 -46.61
N PRO A 712 -21.84 8.31 -47.59
CA PRO A 712 -20.41 8.38 -47.76
C PRO A 712 -20.00 9.86 -47.94
N ILE A 713 -19.25 10.36 -47.00
CA ILE A 713 -18.52 11.63 -47.12
C ILE A 713 -17.45 11.35 -48.19
N THR A 714 -17.83 11.58 -49.43
CA THR A 714 -16.94 11.45 -50.58
C THR A 714 -15.89 12.57 -50.44
N GLY A 715 -14.68 12.20 -50.09
CA GLY A 715 -13.53 13.09 -50.25
C GLY A 715 -12.41 13.02 -49.25
N SER A 716 -12.59 12.61 -48.01
CA SER A 716 -11.50 12.56 -47.06
C SER A 716 -11.41 11.16 -46.43
N GLN A 717 -10.54 10.38 -46.93
CA GLN A 717 -10.21 9.06 -46.43
C GLN A 717 -9.43 9.22 -45.15
N ASN A 718 -9.80 8.65 -44.08
CA ASN A 718 -9.00 8.08 -43.03
C ASN A 718 -9.18 8.54 -41.57
N SER A 719 -9.49 9.77 -41.21
CA SER A 719 -9.57 10.09 -39.77
C SER A 719 -10.96 9.99 -39.15
N GLY A 720 -11.99 10.30 -39.93
CA GLY A 720 -13.35 10.29 -39.45
C GLY A 720 -14.07 8.94 -39.46
N TRP A 721 -13.72 8.12 -40.41
CA TRP A 721 -14.29 6.78 -40.48
C TRP A 721 -14.03 5.97 -39.21
N GLY A 722 -12.86 6.07 -38.62
CA GLY A 722 -12.51 5.37 -37.38
C GLY A 722 -13.33 5.77 -36.16
N ILE A 723 -13.79 7.01 -36.08
CA ILE A 723 -14.69 7.48 -35.01
C ILE A 723 -16.10 7.02 -35.26
N LEU A 724 -16.61 7.15 -36.48
CA LEU A 724 -17.92 6.64 -36.86
C LEU A 724 -18.02 5.13 -36.64
N GLN A 725 -17.00 4.39 -37.01
CA GLN A 725 -16.90 2.95 -36.76
C GLN A 725 -17.02 2.63 -35.27
N ARG A 726 -16.32 3.37 -34.42
CA ARG A 726 -16.39 3.16 -32.94
C ARG A 726 -17.77 3.50 -32.37
N ILE A 727 -18.41 4.58 -32.86
CA ILE A 727 -19.76 4.94 -32.44
C ILE A 727 -20.75 3.85 -32.87
N TYR A 728 -20.58 3.31 -34.06
CA TYR A 728 -21.45 2.25 -34.60
C TYR A 728 -21.25 0.90 -33.89
N ASP A 729 -20.01 0.49 -33.72
CA ASP A 729 -19.67 -0.79 -33.11
C ASP A 729 -19.84 -0.80 -31.58
N GLY A 730 -20.12 0.37 -30.98
CA GLY A 730 -20.17 0.56 -29.54
C GLY A 730 -18.79 0.34 -28.93
N GLY A 731 -18.06 1.38 -28.62
CA GLY A 731 -16.66 1.35 -28.17
C GLY A 731 -16.39 0.55 -26.89
N TRP A 732 -16.69 -0.75 -26.89
CA TRP A 732 -16.55 -1.62 -25.73
C TRP A 732 -15.44 -2.67 -25.89
N ARG A 733 -14.82 -3.01 -24.79
CA ARG A 733 -13.79 -4.06 -24.70
C ARG A 733 -13.98 -4.87 -23.43
N LYS A 734 -13.90 -6.18 -23.54
CA LYS A 734 -13.97 -7.12 -22.42
C LYS A 734 -12.60 -7.71 -22.13
N VAL A 735 -12.23 -7.72 -20.86
CA VAL A 735 -11.01 -8.36 -20.37
C VAL A 735 -11.40 -9.49 -19.42
N ASN A 736 -10.75 -10.64 -19.56
CA ASN A 736 -10.89 -11.78 -18.66
C ASN A 736 -9.57 -12.53 -18.65
N THR A 737 -8.80 -12.39 -17.58
CA THR A 737 -7.49 -13.01 -17.43
C THR A 737 -7.39 -13.72 -16.09
N THR A 738 -6.67 -14.84 -16.06
CA THR A 738 -6.37 -15.56 -14.82
C THR A 738 -4.88 -15.88 -14.77
N ASP A 739 -4.26 -15.48 -13.67
CA ASP A 739 -2.85 -15.70 -13.37
C ASP A 739 -2.73 -16.68 -12.21
N ASN A 740 -2.13 -17.84 -12.48
CA ASN A 740 -1.93 -18.89 -11.49
C ASN A 740 -0.44 -19.06 -11.22
N PHE A 741 -0.09 -19.16 -9.93
CA PHE A 741 1.26 -19.46 -9.47
C PHE A 741 1.26 -20.62 -8.48
N PHE A 742 2.20 -21.53 -8.66
CA PHE A 742 2.54 -22.56 -7.70
C PHE A 742 4.03 -22.45 -7.38
N SER A 743 4.34 -22.39 -6.09
CA SER A 743 5.71 -22.17 -5.65
C SER A 743 6.10 -23.13 -4.53
N VAL A 744 7.35 -23.58 -4.57
CA VAL A 744 7.99 -24.34 -3.50
C VAL A 744 9.27 -23.62 -3.10
N PHE A 745 9.50 -23.46 -1.80
CA PHE A 745 10.64 -22.71 -1.30
C PHE A 745 11.22 -23.32 -0.02
N ALA A 746 12.50 -23.08 0.17
CA ALA A 746 13.21 -23.44 1.41
C ALA A 746 14.17 -22.33 1.81
N THR A 747 14.32 -22.12 3.11
CA THR A 747 15.28 -21.19 3.69
C THR A 747 16.06 -21.84 4.81
N LEU A 748 17.29 -21.42 4.98
CA LEU A 748 18.20 -21.86 6.03
C LEU A 748 18.93 -20.65 6.60
N ALA A 749 18.93 -20.49 7.92
CA ALA A 749 19.74 -19.52 8.65
C ALA A 749 20.46 -20.24 9.79
N TYR A 750 21.77 -20.26 9.77
CA TYR A 750 22.60 -20.86 10.80
C TYR A 750 23.54 -19.84 11.44
N SER A 751 23.38 -19.63 12.75
CA SER A 751 24.26 -18.77 13.56
C SER A 751 25.23 -19.64 14.35
N PHE A 752 26.52 -19.48 14.04
CA PHE A 752 27.63 -20.20 14.68
C PHE A 752 28.37 -19.31 15.67
N LYS A 753 28.45 -19.72 16.93
CA LYS A 753 29.12 -19.00 18.05
C LYS A 753 28.63 -17.57 18.23
N ASN A 754 27.36 -17.24 17.81
CA ASN A 754 26.85 -15.89 17.77
C ASN A 754 27.68 -14.88 16.98
N ARG A 755 28.64 -15.32 16.16
CA ARG A 755 29.62 -14.48 15.42
C ARG A 755 29.43 -14.59 13.91
N TYR A 756 29.18 -15.78 13.42
CA TYR A 756 29.10 -16.07 11.99
C TYR A 756 27.69 -16.51 11.68
N VAL A 757 27.07 -15.86 10.71
CA VAL A 757 25.72 -16.23 10.25
C VAL A 757 25.78 -16.56 8.77
N ILE A 758 25.18 -17.67 8.39
CA ILE A 758 25.03 -18.10 7.00
C ILE A 758 23.54 -18.20 6.71
N ASN A 759 23.10 -17.57 5.64
CA ASN A 759 21.74 -17.65 5.12
C ASN A 759 21.76 -18.23 3.70
N ALA A 760 20.85 -19.15 3.42
CA ALA A 760 20.62 -19.67 2.07
C ALA A 760 19.12 -19.77 1.82
N ASN A 761 18.67 -19.31 0.65
CA ASN A 761 17.28 -19.39 0.24
C ASN A 761 17.23 -19.95 -1.18
N VAL A 762 16.20 -20.76 -1.45
CA VAL A 762 15.88 -21.26 -2.78
C VAL A 762 14.37 -21.27 -2.94
N ARG A 763 13.91 -20.86 -4.09
CA ARG A 763 12.49 -20.88 -4.47
C ARG A 763 12.36 -21.20 -5.94
N ASN A 764 11.38 -22.02 -6.27
CA ASN A 764 10.96 -22.29 -7.64
C ASN A 764 9.50 -21.90 -7.80
N ASP A 765 9.22 -21.09 -8.82
CA ASP A 765 7.88 -20.63 -9.16
C ASP A 765 7.48 -21.25 -10.50
N ALA A 766 6.28 -21.83 -10.57
CA ALA A 766 5.63 -22.22 -11.79
C ALA A 766 4.41 -21.32 -12.04
N SER A 767 4.20 -20.92 -13.29
CA SER A 767 3.11 -20.03 -13.69
C SER A 767 2.49 -20.50 -15.02
N ASN A 768 1.22 -20.16 -15.23
CA ASN A 768 0.57 -20.33 -16.53
C ASN A 768 0.97 -19.27 -17.56
N ARG A 769 1.84 -18.31 -17.21
CA ARG A 769 2.30 -17.20 -18.07
C ARG A 769 3.69 -17.44 -18.68
N PHE A 770 4.51 -18.30 -18.09
CA PHE A 770 5.90 -18.52 -18.50
C PHE A 770 6.26 -20.01 -18.42
N GLY A 771 7.36 -20.41 -19.07
CA GLY A 771 7.91 -21.73 -18.95
C GLY A 771 7.16 -22.78 -19.74
N GLN A 772 6.63 -22.43 -20.91
CA GLN A 772 6.00 -23.39 -21.83
C GLN A 772 7.02 -24.38 -22.38
N ASP A 773 8.28 -23.98 -22.58
CA ASP A 773 9.37 -24.90 -22.84
C ASP A 773 9.73 -25.71 -21.60
N THR A 774 9.89 -27.02 -21.75
CA THR A 774 10.28 -27.95 -20.67
C THR A 774 11.58 -27.55 -19.98
N ASN A 775 12.51 -26.91 -20.69
CA ASN A 775 13.79 -26.45 -20.16
C ASN A 775 13.68 -25.20 -19.26
N HIS A 776 12.56 -24.46 -19.33
CA HIS A 776 12.31 -23.23 -18.57
C HIS A 776 11.23 -23.37 -17.50
N ARG A 777 10.65 -24.58 -17.31
CA ARG A 777 9.66 -24.84 -16.24
C ARG A 777 10.24 -24.78 -14.84
N ILE A 778 11.53 -25.12 -14.69
CA ILE A 778 12.26 -25.08 -13.43
C ILE A 778 13.30 -23.97 -13.55
N ASP A 779 12.98 -22.82 -12.99
CA ASP A 779 13.84 -21.64 -13.02
C ASP A 779 13.96 -21.06 -11.62
N PRO A 780 14.81 -21.67 -10.75
CA PRO A 780 14.87 -21.30 -9.36
C PRO A 780 15.52 -19.93 -9.15
N THR A 781 14.92 -19.13 -8.29
CA THR A 781 15.56 -18.00 -7.64
C THR A 781 16.28 -18.49 -6.38
N TYR A 782 17.48 -17.99 -6.14
CA TYR A 782 18.26 -18.39 -4.98
C TYR A 782 19.09 -17.23 -4.45
N SER A 783 19.45 -17.32 -3.17
CA SER A 783 20.38 -16.39 -2.55
C SER A 783 21.22 -17.05 -1.50
N PHE A 784 22.41 -16.48 -1.30
CA PHE A 784 23.36 -16.85 -0.27
C PHE A 784 23.83 -15.59 0.45
N GLY A 785 23.93 -15.64 1.76
CA GLY A 785 24.37 -14.53 2.59
C GLY A 785 25.32 -15.00 3.70
N PHE A 786 26.30 -14.17 4.00
CA PHE A 786 27.25 -14.37 5.10
C PHE A 786 27.37 -13.09 5.92
N SER A 787 27.41 -13.22 7.25
CA SER A 787 27.62 -12.13 8.18
C SER A 787 28.69 -12.52 9.20
N TRP A 788 29.60 -11.58 9.49
CA TRP A 788 30.64 -11.71 10.53
C TRP A 788 30.48 -10.56 11.52
N ARG A 789 30.11 -10.90 12.75
CA ARG A 789 30.05 -9.97 13.87
C ARG A 789 31.44 -9.86 14.53
N ALA A 790 32.25 -8.96 13.99
CA ALA A 790 33.63 -8.76 14.46
C ALA A 790 33.67 -8.26 15.91
N SER A 791 32.68 -7.47 16.35
CA SER A 791 32.59 -7.00 17.75
C SER A 791 32.46 -8.13 18.78
N GLU A 792 31.94 -9.30 18.37
CA GLU A 792 31.79 -10.48 19.24
C GLU A 792 33.09 -11.28 19.38
N GLU A 793 34.14 -10.95 18.64
CA GLU A 793 35.44 -11.60 18.73
C GLU A 793 36.15 -11.24 20.03
N ARG A 794 36.85 -12.22 20.60
CA ARG A 794 37.57 -12.07 21.90
C ARG A 794 38.55 -10.91 21.90
N PHE A 795 39.25 -10.69 20.78
CA PHE A 795 40.22 -9.61 20.63
C PHE A 795 39.54 -8.24 20.60
N MET A 796 38.38 -8.11 19.92
CA MET A 796 37.63 -6.86 19.89
C MET A 796 37.06 -6.50 21.26
N ARG A 797 36.38 -7.41 21.92
CA ARG A 797 35.88 -7.23 23.28
C ARG A 797 36.93 -6.84 24.30
N LYS A 798 38.16 -7.35 24.13
CA LYS A 798 39.28 -7.09 25.06
C LYS A 798 39.95 -5.73 24.85
N TYR A 799 40.11 -5.30 23.59
CA TYR A 799 40.93 -4.14 23.25
C TYR A 799 40.18 -2.92 22.75
N VAL A 800 38.92 -3.09 22.26
CA VAL A 800 38.17 -2.05 21.56
C VAL A 800 36.76 -1.94 22.13
N GLY A 801 36.61 -1.77 23.43
CA GLY A 801 35.30 -1.74 24.13
C GLY A 801 34.38 -0.55 23.75
N TRP A 802 34.94 0.46 23.05
CA TRP A 802 34.15 1.60 22.56
C TRP A 802 33.40 1.31 21.25
N ILE A 803 33.73 0.23 20.54
CA ILE A 803 32.94 -0.29 19.43
C ILE A 803 31.95 -1.30 19.99
N THR A 804 30.70 -0.89 20.09
CA THR A 804 29.62 -1.70 20.68
C THR A 804 29.13 -2.77 19.69
N ASN A 805 29.03 -2.42 18.42
CA ASN A 805 28.67 -3.34 17.34
C ASN A 805 29.54 -3.08 16.11
N LEU A 806 30.08 -4.14 15.53
CA LEU A 806 30.74 -4.13 14.22
C LEU A 806 30.39 -5.42 13.50
N ASN A 807 29.57 -5.29 12.43
CA ASN A 807 29.10 -6.41 11.67
C ASN A 807 29.36 -6.19 10.18
N PHE A 808 30.00 -7.15 9.52
CA PHE A 808 30.20 -7.17 8.07
C PHE A 808 29.24 -8.16 7.44
N ARG A 809 28.55 -7.74 6.39
CA ARG A 809 27.56 -8.55 5.66
C ARG A 809 27.88 -8.60 4.19
N GLY A 810 27.68 -9.76 3.57
CA GLY A 810 27.79 -9.95 2.13
C GLY A 810 26.70 -10.87 1.64
N THR A 811 25.97 -10.49 0.59
CA THR A 811 24.93 -11.32 -0.01
C THR A 811 25.08 -11.38 -1.53
N TYR A 812 24.74 -12.53 -2.10
CA TYR A 812 24.61 -12.75 -3.53
C TYR A 812 23.30 -13.48 -3.81
N GLY A 813 22.62 -13.14 -4.90
CA GLY A 813 21.45 -13.90 -5.31
C GLY A 813 20.87 -13.48 -6.65
N ILE A 814 19.88 -14.25 -7.09
CA ILE A 814 19.10 -14.03 -8.28
C ILE A 814 17.64 -13.81 -7.88
N GLN A 815 17.06 -12.73 -8.39
CA GLN A 815 15.67 -12.35 -8.22
C GLN A 815 14.96 -12.42 -9.57
N GLY A 816 13.66 -12.70 -9.56
CA GLY A 816 12.83 -12.71 -10.77
C GLY A 816 11.90 -11.51 -10.85
N ASN A 817 11.46 -11.15 -12.07
CA ASN A 817 10.36 -10.25 -12.35
C ASN A 817 9.45 -10.88 -13.41
N ALA A 818 8.31 -11.40 -12.97
CA ALA A 818 7.31 -12.01 -13.83
C ALA A 818 6.35 -10.94 -14.36
N LEU A 819 6.42 -10.65 -15.64
CA LEU A 819 5.52 -9.72 -16.32
C LEU A 819 4.21 -10.43 -16.68
N THR A 820 3.17 -10.23 -15.89
CA THR A 820 1.87 -10.92 -16.04
C THR A 820 1.10 -10.55 -17.31
N ARG A 821 1.49 -9.44 -17.97
CA ARG A 821 0.87 -8.97 -19.23
C ARG A 821 1.43 -9.64 -20.49
N LEU A 822 2.49 -10.41 -20.35
CA LEU A 822 3.12 -11.11 -21.46
C LEU A 822 2.66 -12.57 -21.52
N SER A 823 2.54 -13.08 -22.71
CA SER A 823 2.31 -14.52 -22.96
C SER A 823 3.34 -15.05 -23.96
N PRO A 824 3.82 -16.28 -23.81
CA PRO A 824 4.63 -16.94 -24.83
C PRO A 824 3.82 -17.49 -26.00
N ASP A 825 2.48 -17.43 -25.91
CA ASP A 825 1.57 -18.06 -26.84
C ASP A 825 1.31 -17.22 -28.09
N LEU A 826 0.79 -17.88 -29.14
CA LEU A 826 0.23 -17.20 -30.30
C LEU A 826 -0.99 -16.39 -29.90
N ILE A 827 -1.00 -15.10 -30.20
CA ILE A 827 -2.15 -14.23 -29.98
C ILE A 827 -2.71 -13.79 -31.32
N LEU A 828 -3.99 -14.07 -31.52
CA LEU A 828 -4.74 -13.64 -32.69
C LEU A 828 -5.71 -12.53 -32.34
N ASN A 829 -5.73 -11.49 -33.15
CA ASN A 829 -6.81 -10.52 -33.15
C ASN A 829 -7.90 -11.02 -34.08
N GLN A 830 -9.11 -11.18 -33.55
CA GLN A 830 -10.26 -11.50 -34.39
C GLN A 830 -10.70 -10.23 -35.09
N GLY A 831 -10.65 -10.24 -36.42
CA GLY A 831 -11.14 -9.18 -37.29
C GLY A 831 -12.61 -9.36 -37.63
N THR A 832 -13.08 -8.51 -38.54
CA THR A 832 -14.44 -8.55 -39.11
C THR A 832 -14.63 -9.73 -40.04
N VAL A 833 -15.86 -10.00 -40.44
CA VAL A 833 -16.16 -10.94 -41.48
C VAL A 833 -15.58 -10.42 -42.82
N ALA A 834 -14.72 -11.19 -43.45
CA ALA A 834 -14.20 -10.84 -44.75
C ALA A 834 -15.30 -11.04 -45.81
N ASP A 835 -15.68 -9.97 -46.49
CA ASP A 835 -16.79 -9.94 -47.47
C ASP A 835 -16.60 -10.96 -48.58
N LEU A 836 -15.33 -11.18 -49.00
CA LEU A 836 -15.01 -12.15 -50.08
C LEU A 836 -15.28 -13.59 -49.68
N TYR A 837 -15.12 -13.98 -48.44
CA TYR A 837 -15.23 -15.34 -47.96
C TYR A 837 -16.41 -15.58 -47.03
N ASN A 838 -17.11 -14.51 -46.60
CA ASN A 838 -18.18 -14.55 -45.60
C ASN A 838 -17.75 -15.30 -44.29
N ARG A 839 -16.51 -15.12 -43.85
CA ARG A 839 -15.93 -15.76 -42.67
C ARG A 839 -15.13 -14.77 -41.85
N TYR A 840 -15.06 -15.03 -40.56
CA TYR A 840 -14.21 -14.22 -39.69
C TYR A 840 -12.75 -14.32 -40.11
N GLN A 841 -12.12 -13.17 -40.26
CA GLN A 841 -10.70 -13.04 -40.50
C GLN A 841 -9.97 -12.84 -39.19
N SER A 842 -8.85 -13.50 -38.95
CA SER A 842 -7.99 -13.25 -37.79
C SER A 842 -6.61 -12.84 -38.29
N THR A 843 -6.05 -11.88 -37.63
CA THR A 843 -4.68 -11.42 -37.84
C THR A 843 -3.80 -11.85 -36.69
N ILE A 844 -2.55 -12.21 -36.97
CA ILE A 844 -1.58 -12.52 -35.92
C ILE A 844 -1.18 -11.20 -35.24
N SER A 845 -1.45 -11.10 -33.93
CA SER A 845 -1.02 -9.99 -33.09
C SER A 845 0.35 -10.27 -32.46
N GLN A 846 0.61 -11.54 -32.13
CA GLN A 846 1.87 -11.98 -31.56
C GLN A 846 2.19 -13.39 -32.04
N ILE A 847 3.43 -13.59 -32.48
CA ILE A 847 3.95 -14.95 -32.76
C ILE A 847 4.35 -15.64 -31.46
N PRO A 848 4.31 -16.99 -31.40
CA PRO A 848 4.69 -17.68 -30.19
C PRO A 848 6.18 -17.54 -29.89
N ASN A 849 6.51 -17.36 -28.63
CA ASN A 849 7.88 -17.32 -28.14
C ASN A 849 8.04 -18.25 -26.91
N PRO A 850 8.25 -19.57 -27.13
CA PRO A 850 8.35 -20.51 -26.01
C PRO A 850 9.58 -20.31 -25.13
N THR A 851 10.59 -19.55 -25.60
CA THR A 851 11.80 -19.20 -24.84
C THR A 851 11.63 -17.98 -23.97
N LEU A 852 10.46 -17.31 -24.02
CA LEU A 852 10.19 -16.16 -23.18
C LEU A 852 10.18 -16.59 -21.71
N SER A 853 11.05 -15.99 -20.91
CA SER A 853 11.18 -16.25 -19.48
C SER A 853 10.99 -14.94 -18.71
N TRP A 854 10.74 -15.05 -17.40
CA TRP A 854 10.77 -13.84 -16.55
C TRP A 854 12.14 -13.17 -16.56
N GLU A 855 12.14 -11.89 -16.27
CA GLU A 855 13.36 -11.10 -16.16
C GLU A 855 14.17 -11.55 -14.94
N ARG A 856 15.49 -11.67 -15.09
CA ARG A 856 16.39 -12.10 -14.01
C ARG A 856 17.32 -10.99 -13.61
N THR A 857 17.38 -10.72 -12.31
CA THR A 857 18.32 -9.75 -11.72
C THR A 857 19.32 -10.47 -10.83
N LYS A 858 20.59 -10.45 -11.21
CA LYS A 858 21.72 -10.88 -10.37
C LYS A 858 22.16 -9.70 -9.50
N SER A 859 22.27 -9.91 -8.19
CA SER A 859 22.64 -8.85 -7.25
C SER A 859 23.72 -9.28 -6.26
N TRP A 860 24.64 -8.36 -5.99
CA TRP A 860 25.57 -8.40 -4.87
C TRP A 860 25.27 -7.25 -3.93
N ASN A 861 25.35 -7.49 -2.64
CA ASN A 861 25.22 -6.46 -1.62
C ASN A 861 26.28 -6.67 -0.53
N PHE A 862 26.96 -5.60 -0.13
CA PHE A 862 27.94 -5.57 0.96
C PHE A 862 27.51 -4.51 1.96
N GLY A 863 27.48 -4.87 3.24
CA GLY A 863 27.03 -3.98 4.30
C GLY A 863 27.96 -3.97 5.49
N ILE A 864 28.06 -2.83 6.14
CA ILE A 864 28.77 -2.62 7.41
C ILE A 864 27.80 -1.96 8.39
N ASP A 865 27.55 -2.63 9.52
CA ASP A 865 26.82 -2.05 10.64
C ASP A 865 27.83 -1.72 11.74
N LEU A 866 27.94 -0.46 12.12
CA LEU A 866 28.87 0.05 13.12
C LEU A 866 28.14 0.83 14.18
N GLU A 867 28.35 0.48 15.44
CA GLU A 867 27.86 1.22 16.60
C GLU A 867 29.04 1.61 17.49
N LEU A 868 29.13 2.91 17.80
CA LEU A 868 30.18 3.50 18.58
C LEU A 868 29.62 4.15 19.84
N PHE A 869 30.20 3.82 21.01
CA PHE A 869 29.90 4.40 22.31
C PHE A 869 28.41 4.30 22.72
N ASN A 870 27.58 3.47 22.10
CA ASN A 870 26.12 3.44 22.17
C ASN A 870 25.45 4.78 21.78
N LEU A 871 26.19 5.66 21.07
CA LEU A 871 25.72 7.00 20.67
C LEU A 871 25.56 7.13 19.16
N PHE A 872 26.46 6.52 18.40
CA PHE A 872 26.48 6.58 16.95
C PHE A 872 26.14 5.20 16.38
N ASN A 873 25.08 5.12 15.63
CA ASN A 873 24.69 3.94 14.85
C ASN A 873 24.79 4.28 13.37
N MET A 874 25.66 3.57 12.64
CA MET A 874 25.93 3.77 11.23
C MET A 874 25.69 2.46 10.47
N ASN A 875 24.92 2.56 9.38
CA ASN A 875 24.77 1.52 8.38
C ASN A 875 25.30 2.05 7.04
N LEU A 876 26.22 1.34 6.43
CA LEU A 876 26.77 1.61 5.11
C LEU A 876 26.57 0.40 4.22
N GLU A 877 25.95 0.57 3.06
CA GLU A 877 25.73 -0.49 2.09
C GLU A 877 26.23 -0.10 0.70
N TYR A 878 26.86 -1.04 0.01
CA TYR A 878 27.21 -0.98 -1.41
C TYR A 878 26.54 -2.14 -2.13
N TYR A 879 25.88 -1.84 -3.25
CA TYR A 879 25.21 -2.86 -4.05
C TYR A 879 25.51 -2.71 -5.53
N THR A 880 25.43 -3.84 -6.25
CA THR A 880 25.41 -3.89 -7.71
C THR A 880 24.37 -4.90 -8.18
N ARG A 881 23.61 -4.53 -9.19
CA ARG A 881 22.51 -5.32 -9.76
C ARG A 881 22.65 -5.33 -11.28
N ARG A 882 22.50 -6.50 -11.89
CA ARG A 882 22.45 -6.68 -13.35
C ARG A 882 21.18 -7.40 -13.70
N SER A 883 20.28 -6.72 -14.41
CA SER A 883 18.99 -7.22 -14.84
C SER A 883 19.01 -7.56 -16.32
N ASN A 884 18.46 -8.73 -16.67
CA ASN A 884 18.20 -9.13 -18.04
C ASN A 884 16.72 -8.85 -18.33
N ALA A 885 16.44 -7.69 -18.91
CA ALA A 885 15.10 -7.17 -19.14
C ALA A 885 14.51 -7.68 -20.47
N ILE A 886 13.19 -7.70 -20.52
CA ILE A 886 12.45 -7.97 -21.75
C ILE A 886 12.35 -6.68 -22.54
N VAL A 887 12.61 -6.80 -23.85
CA VAL A 887 12.57 -5.70 -24.83
C VAL A 887 11.60 -6.05 -25.95
N GLU A 888 11.13 -5.03 -26.63
CA GLU A 888 10.36 -5.15 -27.85
C GLU A 888 11.29 -4.84 -29.03
N LEU A 889 11.37 -5.81 -29.98
CA LEU A 889 12.21 -5.70 -31.17
C LEU A 889 11.33 -5.49 -32.37
N ASP A 890 11.71 -4.55 -33.25
CA ASP A 890 11.15 -4.42 -34.58
C ASP A 890 11.51 -5.66 -35.40
N LEU A 891 10.55 -6.19 -36.10
CA LEU A 891 10.74 -7.36 -36.99
C LEU A 891 10.71 -6.91 -38.44
N PRO A 892 11.47 -7.59 -39.31
CA PRO A 892 11.36 -7.44 -40.76
C PRO A 892 9.92 -7.70 -41.22
N TYR A 893 9.50 -6.99 -42.27
CA TYR A 893 8.16 -7.06 -42.86
C TYR A 893 7.72 -8.49 -43.25
N GLU A 894 8.67 -9.34 -43.58
CA GLU A 894 8.47 -10.75 -44.00
C GLU A 894 7.85 -11.63 -42.89
N TYR A 895 7.96 -11.22 -41.63
CA TYR A 895 7.31 -11.94 -40.51
C TYR A 895 5.81 -11.68 -40.39
N GLY A 896 5.28 -10.68 -41.11
CA GLY A 896 3.87 -10.34 -41.11
C GLY A 896 3.38 -9.67 -39.82
N ILE A 897 4.28 -9.36 -38.90
CA ILE A 897 4.07 -8.57 -37.68
C ILE A 897 5.19 -7.56 -37.50
N SER A 898 4.90 -6.43 -36.87
CA SER A 898 5.86 -5.33 -36.73
C SER A 898 6.87 -5.52 -35.62
N SER A 899 6.51 -6.22 -34.55
CA SER A 899 7.38 -6.35 -33.36
C SER A 899 7.20 -7.68 -32.63
N MET A 900 8.21 -8.04 -31.83
CA MET A 900 8.20 -9.22 -30.97
C MET A 900 8.87 -8.90 -29.64
N LYS A 901 8.36 -9.46 -28.53
CA LYS A 901 8.93 -9.34 -27.19
C LYS A 901 9.87 -10.51 -26.89
N ARG A 902 11.08 -10.19 -26.40
CA ARG A 902 12.07 -11.20 -25.98
C ARG A 902 12.97 -10.69 -24.85
N ASN A 903 13.64 -11.62 -24.16
CA ASN A 903 14.69 -11.27 -23.20
C ASN A 903 15.95 -10.81 -23.99
N GLY A 904 16.34 -9.53 -23.94
CA GLY A 904 17.41 -8.98 -24.78
C GLY A 904 17.96 -7.62 -24.37
N GLY A 905 17.51 -7.05 -23.24
CA GLY A 905 18.04 -5.80 -22.69
C GLY A 905 18.80 -6.02 -21.39
N ILE A 906 19.90 -5.33 -21.19
CA ILE A 906 20.65 -5.36 -19.93
C ILE A 906 20.56 -4.02 -19.23
N ILE A 907 20.25 -4.05 -17.93
CA ILE A 907 20.23 -2.87 -17.06
C ILE A 907 21.24 -3.09 -15.93
N HIS A 908 22.09 -2.10 -15.70
CA HIS A 908 23.02 -2.06 -14.58
C HIS A 908 22.58 -1.01 -13.56
N ASN A 909 22.46 -1.41 -12.31
CA ASN A 909 22.29 -0.51 -11.17
C ASN A 909 23.42 -0.78 -10.18
N ARG A 910 24.07 0.28 -9.69
CA ARG A 910 25.03 0.23 -8.60
C ARG A 910 24.80 1.42 -7.69
N GLY A 911 25.03 1.27 -6.41
CA GLY A 911 24.80 2.39 -5.50
C GLY A 911 25.39 2.22 -4.13
N ILE A 912 25.38 3.33 -3.41
CA ILE A 912 25.82 3.44 -2.02
C ILE A 912 24.65 3.98 -1.20
N GLU A 913 24.38 3.35 -0.07
CA GLU A 913 23.39 3.77 0.91
C GLU A 913 24.08 4.02 2.24
N TYR A 914 23.72 5.10 2.90
CA TYR A 914 24.27 5.50 4.17
C TYR A 914 23.15 5.94 5.11
N THR A 915 23.14 5.38 6.32
CA THR A 915 22.27 5.80 7.42
C THR A 915 23.12 6.04 8.64
N LEU A 916 23.01 7.20 9.25
CA LEU A 916 23.66 7.58 10.48
C LEU A 916 22.59 8.04 11.48
N THR A 917 22.61 7.46 12.66
CA THR A 917 21.80 7.92 13.80
C THR A 917 22.72 8.29 14.94
N PHE A 918 22.65 9.51 15.41
CA PHE A 918 23.38 10.03 16.55
C PHE A 918 22.42 10.36 17.68
N THR A 919 22.56 9.70 18.82
CA THR A 919 21.71 9.87 20.02
C THR A 919 22.53 10.38 21.19
N PRO A 920 22.86 11.69 21.22
CA PRO A 920 23.73 12.26 22.27
C PRO A 920 23.09 12.28 23.64
N ILE A 921 21.78 12.29 23.70
CA ILE A 921 21.04 12.36 24.95
C ILE A 921 19.91 11.33 24.92
N GLN A 922 19.98 10.40 25.87
CA GLN A 922 18.90 9.45 26.10
C GLN A 922 18.65 9.38 27.62
N LYS A 923 17.74 10.20 28.09
CA LYS A 923 17.30 10.21 29.48
C LYS A 923 15.82 9.85 29.55
N ARG A 924 15.33 9.59 30.74
CA ARG A 924 13.95 9.17 30.98
C ARG A 924 12.92 10.16 30.45
N ASP A 925 13.12 11.44 30.71
CA ASP A 925 12.14 12.50 30.45
C ASP A 925 12.39 13.22 29.12
N TYR A 926 13.59 13.07 28.53
CA TYR A 926 13.95 13.65 27.25
C TYR A 926 15.03 12.85 26.52
N ALA A 927 14.89 12.75 25.23
CA ALA A 927 15.88 12.14 24.34
C ALA A 927 16.07 13.04 23.11
N LEU A 928 17.31 13.10 22.63
CA LEU A 928 17.65 13.75 21.36
C LEU A 928 18.29 12.73 20.45
N SER A 929 17.71 12.54 19.28
CA SER A 929 18.25 11.68 18.25
C SER A 929 18.23 12.42 16.91
N VAL A 930 19.35 12.40 16.21
CA VAL A 930 19.51 13.02 14.88
C VAL A 930 19.84 11.89 13.90
N SER A 931 19.00 11.73 12.88
CA SER A 931 19.21 10.73 11.85
C SER A 931 19.42 11.34 10.48
N LEU A 932 20.42 10.85 9.75
CA LEU A 932 20.73 11.22 8.37
C LEU A 932 20.63 9.98 7.48
N ASN A 933 19.80 10.06 6.43
CA ASN A 933 19.71 9.05 5.39
C ASN A 933 20.19 9.65 4.07
N ALA A 934 21.12 8.97 3.39
CA ALA A 934 21.61 9.36 2.09
C ALA A 934 21.78 8.13 1.19
N SER A 935 21.53 8.32 -0.09
CA SER A 935 21.79 7.27 -1.09
C SER A 935 22.12 7.88 -2.43
N LYS A 936 22.94 7.17 -3.20
CA LYS A 936 23.21 7.47 -4.60
C LYS A 936 23.13 6.21 -5.42
N ASN A 937 22.27 6.22 -6.41
CA ASN A 937 22.14 5.15 -7.39
C ASN A 937 22.68 5.61 -8.75
N TRP A 938 23.50 4.77 -9.37
CA TRP A 938 23.92 4.92 -10.77
C TRP A 938 23.22 3.84 -11.57
N ASN A 939 22.37 4.27 -12.50
CA ASN A 939 21.62 3.41 -13.40
C ASN A 939 22.15 3.63 -14.81
N GLU A 940 22.41 2.54 -15.54
CA GLU A 940 22.89 2.62 -16.93
C GLU A 940 22.37 1.45 -17.77
N GLY A 941 22.06 1.73 -19.04
CA GLY A 941 21.78 0.71 -20.04
C GLY A 941 23.05 -0.05 -20.39
N GLY A 942 22.98 -1.38 -20.37
CA GLY A 942 24.01 -2.25 -20.92
C GLY A 942 23.78 -2.55 -22.40
N HIS A 943 24.24 -3.73 -22.85
CA HIS A 943 23.96 -4.22 -24.20
C HIS A 943 22.45 -4.40 -24.40
N THR A 944 22.00 -4.02 -25.57
CA THR A 944 20.59 -4.19 -25.98
C THR A 944 20.54 -4.64 -27.44
N ASP A 945 19.55 -5.48 -27.74
CA ASP A 945 19.22 -5.87 -29.11
C ASP A 945 18.33 -4.82 -29.83
N ILE A 946 17.97 -3.73 -29.14
CA ILE A 946 17.18 -2.64 -29.72
C ILE A 946 18.09 -1.77 -30.56
N GLU A 947 17.74 -1.56 -31.83
CA GLU A 947 18.38 -0.58 -32.70
C GLU A 947 17.73 0.80 -32.45
N VAL A 948 18.55 1.75 -31.99
CA VAL A 948 18.11 3.14 -31.74
C VAL A 948 18.34 3.95 -32.99
N LYS A 949 17.27 4.50 -33.57
CA LYS A 949 17.31 5.31 -34.79
C LYS A 949 17.68 6.77 -34.46
N ALA A 950 18.26 7.49 -35.42
CA ALA A 950 18.59 8.90 -35.26
C ALA A 950 17.35 9.76 -34.96
N SER A 951 16.18 9.40 -35.52
CA SER A 951 14.89 10.05 -35.25
C SER A 951 14.45 9.98 -33.79
N ASP A 952 14.84 8.93 -33.07
CA ASP A 952 14.42 8.72 -31.67
C ASP A 952 15.07 9.78 -30.76
N PHE A 953 16.35 10.13 -31.08
CA PHE A 953 17.06 11.18 -30.35
C PHE A 953 16.46 12.58 -30.58
N LEU A 954 15.89 12.83 -31.75
CA LEU A 954 15.27 14.12 -32.07
C LEU A 954 13.99 14.36 -31.26
N ASN A 955 13.31 13.29 -30.85
CA ASN A 955 12.10 13.38 -30.02
C ASN A 955 12.40 13.62 -28.53
N GLY A 956 13.67 13.53 -28.11
CA GLY A 956 14.11 13.76 -26.73
C GLY A 956 13.54 12.80 -25.66
N ARG A 957 12.86 11.74 -26.10
CA ARG A 957 12.13 10.83 -25.19
C ARG A 957 13.06 9.82 -24.53
N SER A 958 13.18 9.89 -23.21
CA SER A 958 14.00 8.97 -22.40
C SER A 958 13.40 7.57 -22.26
N ASP A 959 12.11 7.42 -22.48
CA ASP A 959 11.38 6.16 -22.33
C ASP A 959 11.56 5.18 -23.50
N ILE A 960 12.05 5.66 -24.65
CA ILE A 960 12.24 4.88 -25.86
C ILE A 960 13.72 4.54 -26.10
N ILE A 961 14.65 5.40 -25.65
CA ILE A 961 16.06 5.31 -26.02
C ILE A 961 16.84 4.55 -24.92
N LEU A 962 17.16 3.30 -25.19
CA LEU A 962 18.11 2.53 -24.38
C LEU A 962 19.49 2.53 -25.05
N LYS A 963 20.34 3.48 -24.65
CA LYS A 963 21.71 3.58 -25.16
C LYS A 963 22.72 3.06 -24.15
N GLN A 964 23.61 2.18 -24.61
CA GLN A 964 24.65 1.59 -23.77
C GLN A 964 25.55 2.67 -23.12
N GLY A 965 25.76 2.52 -21.80
CA GLY A 965 26.60 3.44 -21.01
C GLY A 965 25.93 4.72 -20.56
N TYR A 966 24.64 4.92 -20.90
CA TYR A 966 23.88 6.08 -20.44
C TYR A 966 22.77 5.68 -19.46
N PRO A 967 22.38 6.58 -18.53
CA PRO A 967 21.24 6.37 -17.66
C PRO A 967 19.93 6.16 -18.44
N LEU A 968 19.06 5.27 -17.96
CA LEU A 968 17.75 5.02 -18.58
C LEU A 968 16.85 6.27 -18.63
N SER A 969 17.06 7.22 -17.70
CA SER A 969 16.31 8.48 -17.60
C SER A 969 17.02 9.65 -18.28
N SER A 970 17.92 9.39 -19.25
CA SER A 970 18.63 10.45 -19.97
C SER A 970 17.69 11.20 -20.90
N PHE A 971 17.74 12.53 -20.85
CA PHE A 971 17.12 13.38 -21.84
C PHE A 971 18.10 13.64 -22.99
N TRP A 972 17.59 13.62 -24.20
CA TRP A 972 18.37 13.82 -25.38
C TRP A 972 17.91 15.11 -26.07
N SER A 973 18.87 15.93 -26.50
CA SER A 973 18.61 17.15 -27.23
C SER A 973 19.71 17.38 -28.28
N SER A 974 19.41 18.17 -29.27
CA SER A 974 20.44 18.66 -30.18
C SER A 974 21.42 19.55 -29.43
N SER A 975 22.70 19.42 -29.67
CA SER A 975 23.70 20.37 -29.15
C SER A 975 23.59 21.70 -29.89
N PHE A 976 23.59 22.79 -29.12
CA PHE A 976 23.64 24.12 -29.72
C PHE A 976 25.01 24.32 -30.41
N ALA A 977 25.01 24.44 -31.72
CA ALA A 977 26.23 24.60 -32.54
C ALA A 977 26.70 26.04 -32.72
N GLY A 978 25.99 27.02 -32.18
CA GLY A 978 26.23 28.43 -32.33
C GLY A 978 25.18 29.13 -33.21
N LEU A 979 25.19 30.43 -33.22
CA LEU A 979 24.35 31.24 -34.07
C LEU A 979 24.97 31.28 -35.48
N ASN A 980 24.18 30.99 -36.49
CA ASN A 980 24.57 31.35 -37.89
C ASN A 980 24.68 32.86 -37.95
N GLY A 981 25.82 33.39 -38.33
CA GLY A 981 26.07 34.83 -38.43
C GLY A 981 25.19 35.57 -39.43
N GLN A 982 24.03 35.06 -39.76
CA GLN A 982 22.95 35.70 -40.50
C GLN A 982 21.80 35.96 -39.54
N THR A 983 21.76 37.09 -38.93
CA THR A 983 20.56 37.72 -38.38
C THR A 983 19.94 38.64 -39.38
#